data_3aaede591d2623c6a4c9e52034a4eda0
#
_entry.id   3aaede591d2623c6a4c9e52034a4eda0
#
_cell.length_a   1.000
_cell.length_b   1.000
_cell.length_c   1.000
_cell.angle_alpha   90.00
_cell.angle_beta   90.00
_cell.angle_gamma   90.00
#
_symmetry.space_group_name_H-M   'P 1'
#
loop_
_entity.id
_entity.type
_entity.pdbx_description
1 polymer ?
#
loop_
_entity_poly.entity_id
_entity_poly.type
_entity_poly.pdbx_seq_one_letter_code
_entity_poly.pdbx_strand_id
1 'polypeptide(L)'
;MKQCKYFLSVNFLFFWAINAVAQKATLQGKVTDEKGETLAFATLHIKNTTIGTTSNSEGLYVFSLPVGKYEIVAQYPGQKAISQQIDIQEAKSYVLNFVLPPEDEIQAITVQAQAINYADEVIRNAQKNRKKYLEERPDYQCKVYVKGLARLTEKPKQILGESTAGLDTGIVYLSESISEVSYQRNPRRYKEVVTASKVSGDSKGFTFNQVASWNFNFYQNLVGQGLSERGFVSPIANLAFNYYNYKWEGQFTEDSLVINKIKVIPKRPNDPVWEGYIYITEGTWRIHSLDLRFDDRRPVDFIRGGSIKQVYTKPDKNAEWVLLSQNFSFQFKLFGFGGSGYFTKVYAEYALNPKFAEKHFGKDLIIVEKESNKKDSLFWKNIRPVPLLAIEQEDYRKKDSLEIVRESKPYQDSVDRVSNKFKWSSLLLGYTYRNSYKKYSLGFSSPLNEVSFNTVEGLVLNLRISYQKEFEENRSLEITPTLRYGFSSKDFYGKLAVSFVQNPKYLARWGVEAGKFVEQFHPDAIMPAINTSTTLYRRLNFMKLYEKTFGKLMFRREIATGLLINASVEYAQRNSLQNTTNYSWARNTNRDYTPNAPFNNELVDTDFGSNRALLWNINVSFTPKQRYINRPDVRLRVGSKFPTF
;
A
#
# COMPACT_ATOMS: atom_id res chain seq x y z
N MET A 1 -61.60 -50.25 17.08
CA MET A 1 -61.48 -51.49 16.28
C MET A 1 -60.61 -51.19 15.06
N LYS A 2 -59.54 -51.94 14.97
CA LYS A 2 -58.59 -52.16 13.86
C LYS A 2 -58.03 -50.97 13.07
N GLN A 3 -56.80 -50.67 13.46
CA GLN A 3 -55.78 -49.90 12.78
C GLN A 3 -55.32 -50.61 11.50
N CYS A 4 -55.09 -49.87 10.41
CA CYS A 4 -54.28 -50.32 9.27
C CYS A 4 -53.12 -49.38 9.12
N LYS A 5 -51.91 -49.92 9.44
CA LYS A 5 -50.62 -49.25 9.23
C LYS A 5 -50.22 -49.43 7.77
N TYR A 6 -50.02 -48.34 7.04
CA TYR A 6 -49.26 -48.33 5.79
C TYR A 6 -47.85 -47.85 6.07
N PHE A 7 -46.90 -48.76 5.88
CA PHE A 7 -45.48 -48.51 5.85
C PHE A 7 -45.14 -47.95 4.46
N LEU A 8 -44.84 -46.67 4.36
CA LEU A 8 -44.19 -46.09 3.18
C LEU A 8 -42.70 -46.08 3.39
N SER A 9 -41.99 -46.99 2.70
CA SER A 9 -40.53 -47.00 2.57
C SER A 9 -40.13 -45.93 1.57
N VAL A 10 -39.63 -44.79 2.07
CA VAL A 10 -38.99 -43.77 1.24
C VAL A 10 -37.55 -44.19 1.08
N ASN A 11 -37.19 -44.65 -0.12
CA ASN A 11 -35.79 -44.80 -0.53
C ASN A 11 -35.16 -43.40 -0.72
N PHE A 12 -34.39 -42.98 0.27
CA PHE A 12 -33.53 -41.80 0.20
C PHE A 12 -32.30 -42.21 -0.62
N LEU A 13 -32.31 -41.97 -1.91
CA LEU A 13 -31.14 -41.96 -2.76
C LEU A 13 -30.32 -40.75 -2.39
N PHE A 14 -29.33 -40.96 -1.51
CA PHE A 14 -28.25 -40.01 -1.26
C PHE A 14 -27.40 -39.92 -2.52
N PHE A 15 -27.67 -38.90 -3.35
CA PHE A 15 -26.74 -38.46 -4.36
C PHE A 15 -25.52 -37.87 -3.63
N TRP A 16 -24.51 -38.68 -3.41
CA TRP A 16 -23.18 -38.22 -3.13
C TRP A 16 -22.69 -37.49 -4.39
N ALA A 17 -22.86 -36.17 -4.44
CA ALA A 17 -22.10 -35.32 -5.34
C ALA A 17 -20.65 -35.39 -4.85
N ILE A 18 -19.91 -36.37 -5.33
CA ILE A 18 -18.47 -36.39 -5.27
C ILE A 18 -18.05 -35.14 -6.04
N ASN A 19 -17.66 -34.10 -5.33
CA ASN A 19 -16.85 -33.03 -5.92
C ASN A 19 -15.55 -33.72 -6.36
N ALA A 20 -15.55 -34.26 -7.56
CA ALA A 20 -14.35 -34.69 -8.24
C ALA A 20 -13.52 -33.40 -8.44
N VAL A 21 -12.61 -33.16 -7.53
CA VAL A 21 -11.53 -32.20 -7.75
C VAL A 21 -10.81 -32.75 -8.97
N ALA A 22 -11.11 -32.21 -10.14
CA ALA A 22 -10.47 -32.60 -11.38
C ALA A 22 -8.95 -32.46 -11.16
N GLN A 23 -8.25 -33.59 -11.12
CA GLN A 23 -6.80 -33.62 -10.97
C GLN A 23 -6.22 -32.85 -12.15
N LYS A 24 -5.45 -31.80 -11.87
CA LYS A 24 -4.81 -30.96 -12.88
C LYS A 24 -3.43 -31.50 -13.22
N ALA A 25 -3.11 -31.56 -14.48
CA ALA A 25 -1.76 -31.77 -14.96
C ALA A 25 -0.94 -30.48 -14.85
N THR A 26 0.36 -30.64 -14.74
CA THR A 26 1.31 -29.53 -14.76
C THR A 26 2.04 -29.52 -16.08
N LEU A 27 1.76 -28.54 -16.92
CA LEU A 27 2.53 -28.25 -18.13
C LEU A 27 3.61 -27.23 -17.79
N GLN A 28 4.87 -27.53 -18.06
CA GLN A 28 6.00 -26.65 -17.80
C GLN A 28 6.97 -26.64 -18.98
N GLY A 29 7.79 -25.61 -19.05
CA GLY A 29 8.76 -25.49 -20.12
C GLY A 29 9.54 -24.19 -20.07
N LYS A 30 10.30 -23.95 -21.12
CA LYS A 30 11.11 -22.76 -21.30
C LYS A 30 10.76 -22.05 -22.61
N VAL A 31 10.76 -20.72 -22.58
CA VAL A 31 10.58 -19.86 -23.76
C VAL A 31 11.92 -19.19 -24.07
N THR A 32 12.40 -19.41 -25.30
CA THR A 32 13.65 -18.84 -25.80
C THR A 32 13.43 -18.23 -27.18
N ASP A 33 14.38 -17.43 -27.65
CA ASP A 33 14.51 -17.07 -29.05
C ASP A 33 15.30 -18.15 -29.87
N GLU A 34 15.48 -17.93 -31.13
CA GLU A 34 16.27 -18.85 -32.03
C GLU A 34 17.74 -18.94 -31.64
N LYS A 35 18.29 -17.95 -30.96
CA LYS A 35 19.67 -17.95 -30.46
C LYS A 35 19.83 -18.70 -29.16
N GLY A 36 18.72 -19.18 -28.56
CA GLY A 36 18.67 -19.82 -27.26
C GLY A 36 18.67 -18.83 -26.09
N GLU A 37 18.58 -17.52 -26.36
CA GLU A 37 18.45 -16.52 -25.31
C GLU A 37 17.05 -16.63 -24.66
N THR A 38 16.99 -16.45 -23.35
CA THR A 38 15.74 -16.60 -22.59
C THR A 38 14.82 -15.40 -22.80
N LEU A 39 13.56 -15.66 -23.12
CA LEU A 39 12.53 -14.63 -23.22
C LEU A 39 11.83 -14.45 -21.88
N ALA A 40 12.35 -13.52 -21.09
CA ALA A 40 11.82 -13.19 -19.78
C ALA A 40 10.43 -12.55 -19.87
N PHE A 41 9.48 -13.07 -19.07
CA PHE A 41 8.10 -12.58 -19.03
C PHE A 41 7.32 -12.76 -20.35
N ALA A 42 7.64 -13.78 -21.11
CA ALA A 42 6.86 -14.20 -22.27
C ALA A 42 5.48 -14.67 -21.82
N THR A 43 4.45 -14.31 -22.56
CA THR A 43 3.06 -14.63 -22.24
C THR A 43 2.63 -15.90 -22.95
N LEU A 44 2.01 -16.83 -22.23
CA LEU A 44 1.46 -18.06 -22.79
C LEU A 44 -0.03 -18.13 -22.44
N HIS A 45 -0.86 -18.52 -23.41
CA HIS A 45 -2.29 -18.68 -23.17
C HIS A 45 -2.88 -19.81 -24.03
N ILE A 46 -4.02 -20.33 -23.59
CA ILE A 46 -4.81 -21.25 -24.41
C ILE A 46 -5.48 -20.44 -25.50
N LYS A 47 -5.29 -20.82 -26.75
CA LYS A 47 -5.87 -20.16 -27.93
C LYS A 47 -7.36 -19.94 -27.78
N ASN A 48 -7.84 -18.77 -28.17
CA ASN A 48 -9.23 -18.33 -28.06
C ASN A 48 -9.80 -18.35 -26.62
N THR A 49 -8.93 -18.19 -25.62
CA THR A 49 -9.35 -18.05 -24.22
C THR A 49 -8.52 -16.96 -23.55
N THR A 50 -8.91 -16.61 -22.33
CA THR A 50 -8.10 -15.75 -21.44
C THR A 50 -7.36 -16.53 -20.36
N ILE A 51 -7.32 -17.86 -20.46
CA ILE A 51 -6.57 -18.68 -19.53
C ILE A 51 -5.11 -18.62 -19.95
N GLY A 52 -4.28 -17.98 -19.12
CA GLY A 52 -2.89 -17.69 -19.46
C GLY A 52 -1.93 -17.73 -18.29
N THR A 53 -0.65 -17.74 -18.61
CA THR A 53 0.48 -17.68 -17.69
C THR A 53 1.58 -16.79 -18.29
N THR A 54 2.63 -16.55 -17.51
CA THR A 54 3.79 -15.77 -17.98
C THR A 54 5.07 -16.46 -17.51
N SER A 55 6.08 -16.49 -18.34
CA SER A 55 7.38 -17.01 -17.92
C SER A 55 8.02 -16.11 -16.85
N ASN A 56 8.91 -16.68 -16.05
CA ASN A 56 9.72 -15.91 -15.11
C ASN A 56 10.91 -15.22 -15.80
N SER A 57 11.82 -14.61 -15.06
CA SER A 57 12.99 -13.93 -15.64
C SER A 57 14.02 -14.89 -16.30
N GLU A 58 13.91 -16.20 -16.05
CA GLU A 58 14.73 -17.23 -16.70
C GLU A 58 14.01 -17.89 -17.90
N GLY A 59 12.86 -17.35 -18.31
CA GLY A 59 12.05 -17.90 -19.39
C GLY A 59 11.26 -19.15 -19.03
N LEU A 60 11.28 -19.60 -17.78
CA LEU A 60 10.54 -20.79 -17.31
C LEU A 60 9.07 -20.44 -17.06
N TYR A 61 8.17 -21.34 -17.48
CA TYR A 61 6.74 -21.19 -17.23
C TYR A 61 6.09 -22.44 -16.66
N VAL A 62 4.96 -22.29 -16.03
CA VAL A 62 4.12 -23.37 -15.50
C VAL A 62 2.66 -23.06 -15.81
N PHE A 63 1.94 -24.11 -16.22
CA PHE A 63 0.52 -24.09 -16.52
C PHE A 63 -0.17 -25.25 -15.80
N SER A 64 -1.18 -24.98 -15.01
CA SER A 64 -1.98 -26.01 -14.33
C SER A 64 -3.29 -26.21 -15.10
N LEU A 65 -3.40 -27.30 -15.86
CA LEU A 65 -4.50 -27.58 -16.79
C LEU A 65 -5.22 -28.90 -16.44
N PRO A 66 -6.55 -28.96 -16.56
CA PRO A 66 -7.28 -30.23 -16.57
C PRO A 66 -6.82 -31.17 -17.68
N VAL A 67 -7.21 -32.42 -17.62
CA VAL A 67 -7.07 -33.35 -18.77
C VAL A 67 -7.85 -32.84 -19.96
N GLY A 68 -7.26 -32.86 -21.14
CA GLY A 68 -7.85 -32.35 -22.37
C GLY A 68 -6.82 -32.01 -23.47
N LYS A 69 -7.33 -31.61 -24.64
CA LYS A 69 -6.51 -31.15 -25.77
C LYS A 69 -6.47 -29.64 -25.80
N TYR A 70 -5.29 -29.10 -25.90
CA TYR A 70 -5.05 -27.65 -25.86
C TYR A 70 -4.14 -27.20 -27.01
N GLU A 71 -4.40 -26.04 -27.53
CA GLU A 71 -3.46 -25.28 -28.37
C GLU A 71 -2.94 -24.13 -27.54
N ILE A 72 -1.65 -24.17 -27.23
CA ILE A 72 -0.98 -23.16 -26.39
C ILE A 72 -0.26 -22.18 -27.32
N VAL A 73 -0.53 -20.91 -27.17
CA VAL A 73 0.13 -19.82 -27.89
C VAL A 73 1.13 -19.16 -26.96
N ALA A 74 2.38 -19.03 -27.40
CA ALA A 74 3.41 -18.25 -26.73
C ALA A 74 3.66 -16.96 -27.50
N GLN A 75 3.62 -15.83 -26.81
CA GLN A 75 3.78 -14.48 -27.36
C GLN A 75 4.83 -13.69 -26.61
N TYR A 76 5.60 -12.89 -27.33
CA TYR A 76 6.55 -11.95 -26.76
C TYR A 76 6.71 -10.76 -27.71
N PRO A 77 6.67 -9.50 -27.23
CA PRO A 77 6.82 -8.34 -28.10
C PRO A 77 8.12 -8.39 -28.90
N GLY A 78 8.02 -8.30 -30.22
CA GLY A 78 9.17 -8.39 -31.15
C GLY A 78 9.55 -9.79 -31.59
N GLN A 79 8.79 -10.80 -31.21
CA GLN A 79 8.95 -12.18 -31.66
C GLN A 79 7.63 -12.69 -32.26
N LYS A 80 7.72 -13.53 -33.31
CA LYS A 80 6.57 -14.18 -33.88
C LYS A 80 5.92 -15.13 -32.90
N ALA A 81 4.61 -14.99 -32.70
CA ALA A 81 3.86 -15.89 -31.84
C ALA A 81 3.87 -17.33 -32.41
N ILE A 82 4.08 -18.29 -31.54
CA ILE A 82 4.11 -19.72 -31.90
C ILE A 82 3.02 -20.44 -31.13
N SER A 83 2.21 -21.23 -31.83
CA SER A 83 1.25 -22.13 -31.24
C SER A 83 1.69 -23.59 -31.34
N GLN A 84 1.47 -24.37 -30.29
CA GLN A 84 1.71 -25.80 -30.23
C GLN A 84 0.51 -26.52 -29.62
N GLN A 85 0.18 -27.70 -30.19
CA GLN A 85 -0.87 -28.55 -29.66
C GLN A 85 -0.31 -29.52 -28.64
N ILE A 86 -1.06 -29.78 -27.57
CA ILE A 86 -0.73 -30.77 -26.57
C ILE A 86 -1.99 -31.54 -26.16
N ASP A 87 -1.85 -32.86 -26.03
CA ASP A 87 -2.89 -33.75 -25.51
C ASP A 87 -2.52 -34.20 -24.09
N ILE A 88 -3.22 -33.67 -23.10
CA ILE A 88 -3.03 -33.99 -21.69
C ILE A 88 -4.00 -35.13 -21.33
N GLN A 89 -3.51 -36.35 -21.27
CA GLN A 89 -4.33 -37.54 -21.02
C GLN A 89 -4.43 -37.89 -19.53
N GLU A 90 -3.44 -37.50 -18.71
CA GLU A 90 -3.34 -37.83 -17.29
C GLU A 90 -2.88 -36.60 -16.48
N ALA A 91 -3.22 -36.59 -15.20
CA ALA A 91 -2.81 -35.55 -14.27
C ALA A 91 -1.34 -35.73 -13.81
N LYS A 92 -0.40 -35.60 -14.76
CA LYS A 92 1.05 -35.67 -14.53
C LYS A 92 1.77 -34.42 -15.04
N SER A 93 3.08 -34.39 -14.92
CA SER A 93 3.91 -33.31 -15.48
C SER A 93 4.22 -33.56 -16.94
N TYR A 94 4.04 -32.51 -17.76
CA TYR A 94 4.37 -32.46 -19.18
C TYR A 94 5.39 -31.34 -19.43
N VAL A 95 6.28 -31.54 -20.40
CA VAL A 95 7.27 -30.53 -20.79
C VAL A 95 6.99 -30.10 -22.23
N LEU A 96 6.87 -28.78 -22.45
CA LEU A 96 6.68 -28.20 -23.77
C LEU A 96 7.51 -26.91 -23.85
N ASN A 97 8.52 -26.87 -24.70
CA ASN A 97 9.36 -25.70 -24.87
C ASN A 97 8.93 -24.91 -26.10
N PHE A 98 9.06 -23.58 -26.04
CA PHE A 98 8.80 -22.69 -27.15
C PHE A 98 10.07 -21.96 -27.57
N VAL A 99 10.36 -22.02 -28.86
CA VAL A 99 11.38 -21.19 -29.51
C VAL A 99 10.66 -20.20 -30.40
N LEU A 100 10.74 -18.91 -30.07
CA LEU A 100 10.07 -17.86 -30.81
C LEU A 100 11.08 -17.22 -31.76
N PRO A 101 10.87 -17.36 -33.08
CA PRO A 101 11.70 -16.68 -34.05
C PRO A 101 11.42 -15.17 -34.04
N PRO A 102 12.35 -14.35 -34.55
CA PRO A 102 12.05 -12.95 -34.76
C PRO A 102 10.87 -12.82 -35.74
N GLU A 103 10.14 -11.72 -35.63
CA GLU A 103 9.05 -11.43 -36.57
C GLU A 103 9.61 -11.40 -37.99
N ASP A 104 8.98 -12.15 -38.89
CA ASP A 104 9.31 -12.06 -40.32
C ASP A 104 8.93 -10.64 -40.79
N GLU A 105 9.90 -9.77 -40.87
CA GLU A 105 9.70 -8.45 -41.47
C GLU A 105 9.31 -8.66 -42.92
N ILE A 106 8.08 -8.35 -43.29
CA ILE A 106 7.73 -8.15 -44.69
C ILE A 106 8.58 -6.96 -45.11
N GLN A 107 9.68 -7.25 -45.83
CA GLN A 107 10.61 -6.23 -46.32
C GLN A 107 9.81 -5.22 -47.14
N ALA A 108 9.45 -4.14 -46.50
CA ALA A 108 9.03 -2.96 -47.23
C ALA A 108 10.28 -2.41 -47.92
N ILE A 109 10.38 -2.65 -49.21
CA ILE A 109 11.26 -1.86 -50.08
C ILE A 109 10.72 -0.42 -50.03
N THR A 110 11.03 0.28 -48.99
CA THR A 110 10.49 1.63 -48.77
C THR A 110 11.65 2.56 -48.47
N VAL A 111 11.77 3.57 -49.28
CA VAL A 111 12.67 4.73 -49.05
C VAL A 111 12.42 5.25 -47.65
N GLN A 112 13.46 5.53 -46.85
CA GLN A 112 13.36 5.95 -45.43
C GLN A 112 12.34 7.05 -45.14
N ALA A 113 12.14 7.97 -46.09
CA ALA A 113 11.16 9.04 -46.00
C ALA A 113 9.70 8.55 -45.98
N GLN A 114 9.38 7.48 -46.75
CA GLN A 114 8.03 6.89 -46.75
C GLN A 114 7.75 6.13 -45.46
N ALA A 115 8.75 5.46 -44.88
CA ALA A 115 8.63 4.75 -43.63
C ALA A 115 8.34 5.67 -42.42
N ILE A 116 8.89 6.89 -42.39
CA ILE A 116 8.61 7.90 -41.41
C ILE A 116 7.17 8.43 -41.54
N ASN A 117 6.75 8.76 -42.76
CA ASN A 117 5.39 9.23 -43.02
C ASN A 117 4.33 8.18 -42.65
N TYR A 118 4.60 6.91 -42.93
CA TYR A 118 3.67 5.82 -42.56
C TYR A 118 3.60 5.60 -41.06
N ALA A 119 4.72 5.66 -40.34
CA ALA A 119 4.70 5.60 -38.86
C ALA A 119 3.81 6.70 -38.25
N ASP A 120 3.94 7.91 -38.75
CA ASP A 120 3.14 9.04 -38.31
C ASP A 120 1.65 8.84 -38.62
N GLU A 121 1.31 8.24 -39.76
CA GLU A 121 -0.08 7.92 -40.11
C GLU A 121 -0.67 6.87 -39.15
N VAL A 122 0.04 5.78 -38.87
CA VAL A 122 -0.38 4.76 -37.92
C VAL A 122 -0.63 5.37 -36.53
N ILE A 123 0.29 6.20 -36.07
CA ILE A 123 0.16 6.86 -34.75
C ILE A 123 -1.01 7.85 -34.73
N ARG A 124 -1.21 8.66 -35.81
CA ARG A 124 -2.38 9.56 -35.90
C ARG A 124 -3.69 8.81 -35.87
N ASN A 125 -3.76 7.66 -36.54
CA ASN A 125 -4.93 6.81 -36.53
C ASN A 125 -5.16 6.17 -35.13
N ALA A 126 -4.09 5.74 -34.43
CA ALA A 126 -4.18 5.29 -33.06
C ALA A 126 -4.65 6.41 -32.12
N GLN A 127 -4.16 7.65 -32.28
CA GLN A 127 -4.62 8.81 -31.53
C GLN A 127 -6.10 9.12 -31.74
N LYS A 128 -6.58 9.09 -32.99
CA LYS A 128 -8.02 9.31 -33.30
C LYS A 128 -8.90 8.29 -32.58
N ASN A 129 -8.47 7.03 -32.53
CA ASN A 129 -9.22 5.94 -31.91
C ASN A 129 -8.96 5.80 -30.40
N ARG A 130 -7.96 6.49 -29.85
CA ARG A 130 -7.53 6.36 -28.45
C ARG A 130 -8.65 6.56 -27.44
N LYS A 131 -9.45 7.64 -27.59
CA LYS A 131 -10.56 7.95 -26.70
C LYS A 131 -11.64 6.86 -26.76
N LYS A 132 -11.94 6.36 -27.97
CA LYS A 132 -12.83 5.25 -28.17
C LYS A 132 -12.38 4.04 -27.34
N TYR A 133 -11.12 3.61 -27.46
CA TYR A 133 -10.60 2.45 -26.74
C TYR A 133 -10.42 2.66 -25.22
N LEU A 134 -10.23 3.88 -24.80
CA LEU A 134 -10.25 4.23 -23.38
C LEU A 134 -11.67 4.13 -22.79
N GLU A 135 -12.69 4.50 -23.56
CA GLU A 135 -14.09 4.57 -23.14
C GLU A 135 -14.87 3.27 -23.43
N GLU A 136 -14.50 2.51 -24.47
CA GLU A 136 -15.16 1.24 -24.84
C GLU A 136 -14.76 0.04 -24.01
N ARG A 137 -13.98 0.23 -22.95
CA ARG A 137 -13.59 -0.87 -22.07
C ARG A 137 -14.85 -1.58 -21.56
N PRO A 138 -15.02 -2.89 -21.84
CA PRO A 138 -16.22 -3.61 -21.44
C PRO A 138 -16.34 -3.68 -19.91
N ASP A 139 -17.54 -3.95 -19.41
CA ASP A 139 -17.69 -4.45 -18.06
C ASP A 139 -16.99 -5.81 -17.98
N TYR A 140 -16.23 -6.06 -16.93
CA TYR A 140 -15.57 -7.35 -16.79
C TYR A 140 -15.38 -7.76 -15.34
N GLN A 141 -15.24 -9.05 -15.15
CA GLN A 141 -14.67 -9.68 -13.97
C GLN A 141 -13.53 -10.58 -14.41
N CYS A 142 -12.42 -10.56 -13.69
CA CYS A 142 -11.27 -11.41 -14.00
C CYS A 142 -10.47 -11.76 -12.73
N LYS A 143 -9.71 -12.83 -12.81
CA LYS A 143 -8.68 -13.12 -11.81
C LYS A 143 -7.36 -12.50 -12.20
N VAL A 144 -6.64 -11.94 -11.23
CA VAL A 144 -5.34 -11.33 -11.46
C VAL A 144 -4.35 -11.86 -10.42
N TYR A 145 -3.29 -12.46 -10.93
CA TYR A 145 -2.13 -12.77 -10.13
C TYR A 145 -1.12 -11.62 -10.20
N VAL A 146 -0.58 -11.22 -9.07
CA VAL A 146 0.46 -10.19 -9.00
C VAL A 146 1.64 -10.72 -8.23
N LYS A 147 2.83 -10.65 -8.82
CA LYS A 147 4.10 -10.97 -8.16
C LYS A 147 4.97 -9.72 -8.16
N GLY A 148 5.51 -9.37 -6.99
CA GLY A 148 6.43 -8.26 -6.81
C GLY A 148 7.72 -8.72 -6.17
N LEU A 149 8.85 -8.28 -6.71
CA LEU A 149 10.17 -8.52 -6.18
C LEU A 149 10.99 -7.23 -6.18
N ALA A 150 11.72 -6.97 -5.09
CA ALA A 150 12.79 -5.99 -5.06
C ALA A 150 14.04 -6.62 -4.43
N ARG A 151 15.17 -6.42 -5.08
CA ARG A 151 16.48 -6.94 -4.68
C ARG A 151 17.47 -5.81 -4.51
N LEU A 152 18.17 -5.79 -3.38
CA LEU A 152 19.27 -4.89 -3.09
C LEU A 152 20.56 -5.48 -3.66
N THR A 153 21.27 -4.72 -4.49
CA THR A 153 22.56 -5.11 -5.09
C THR A 153 23.72 -4.29 -4.56
N GLU A 154 23.44 -3.06 -4.12
CA GLU A 154 24.43 -2.14 -3.58
C GLU A 154 23.97 -1.60 -2.22
N LYS A 155 24.92 -1.40 -1.30
CA LYS A 155 24.67 -0.75 -0.01
C LYS A 155 25.77 0.27 0.30
N PRO A 156 25.47 1.39 0.97
CA PRO A 156 26.50 2.33 1.41
C PRO A 156 27.35 1.69 2.50
N LYS A 157 28.58 2.14 2.67
CA LYS A 157 29.47 1.64 3.74
C LYS A 157 29.01 2.05 5.14
N GLN A 158 28.41 3.23 5.24
CA GLN A 158 27.91 3.81 6.49
C GLN A 158 26.63 4.61 6.27
N ILE A 159 25.76 4.65 7.27
CA ILE A 159 24.57 5.52 7.35
C ILE A 159 24.63 6.24 8.68
N LEU A 160 24.59 7.58 8.65
CA LEU A 160 24.64 8.44 9.86
C LEU A 160 25.79 8.06 10.81
N GLY A 161 26.94 7.61 10.26
CA GLY A 161 28.12 7.20 11.04
C GLY A 161 28.12 5.72 11.48
N GLU A 162 27.02 4.99 11.29
CA GLU A 162 26.96 3.56 11.63
C GLU A 162 27.31 2.68 10.42
N SER A 163 28.07 1.61 10.67
CA SER A 163 28.48 0.66 9.62
C SER A 163 27.28 -0.17 9.14
N THR A 164 27.13 -0.31 7.82
CA THR A 164 26.14 -1.18 7.20
C THR A 164 26.67 -2.58 6.92
N ALA A 165 27.81 -2.97 7.47
CA ALA A 165 28.42 -4.28 7.22
C ALA A 165 27.49 -5.45 7.55
N GLY A 166 26.64 -5.31 8.57
CA GLY A 166 25.64 -6.32 8.98
C GLY A 166 24.37 -6.38 8.13
N LEU A 167 24.18 -5.49 7.14
CA LEU A 167 23.04 -5.55 6.24
C LEU A 167 23.39 -6.45 5.06
N ASP A 168 22.58 -7.47 4.81
CA ASP A 168 22.75 -8.35 3.66
C ASP A 168 22.23 -7.67 2.37
N THR A 169 22.94 -7.89 1.27
CA THR A 169 22.40 -7.70 -0.08
C THR A 169 21.55 -8.91 -0.46
N GLY A 170 20.53 -8.73 -1.30
CA GLY A 170 19.65 -9.81 -1.70
C GLY A 170 18.21 -9.36 -1.83
N ILE A 171 17.27 -10.30 -1.79
CA ILE A 171 15.84 -10.00 -1.88
C ILE A 171 15.39 -9.28 -0.60
N VAL A 172 14.95 -8.03 -0.75
CA VAL A 172 14.40 -7.22 0.36
C VAL A 172 12.87 -7.24 0.39
N TYR A 173 12.26 -7.53 -0.74
CA TYR A 173 10.81 -7.67 -0.87
C TYR A 173 10.47 -8.76 -1.88
N LEU A 174 9.65 -9.70 -1.49
CA LEU A 174 9.06 -10.72 -2.36
C LEU A 174 7.65 -10.97 -1.88
N SER A 175 6.69 -10.78 -2.78
CA SER A 175 5.30 -11.05 -2.45
C SER A 175 4.49 -11.50 -3.66
N GLU A 176 3.43 -12.23 -3.37
CA GLU A 176 2.48 -12.75 -4.36
C GLU A 176 1.06 -12.48 -3.86
N SER A 177 0.14 -12.19 -4.79
CA SER A 177 -1.28 -12.08 -4.48
C SER A 177 -2.14 -12.59 -5.62
N ILE A 178 -3.35 -13.01 -5.28
CA ILE A 178 -4.41 -13.35 -6.22
C ILE A 178 -5.62 -12.50 -5.85
N SER A 179 -6.15 -11.82 -6.83
CA SER A 179 -7.30 -10.94 -6.67
C SER A 179 -8.38 -11.24 -7.69
N GLU A 180 -9.63 -11.12 -7.28
CA GLU A 180 -10.77 -11.01 -8.19
C GLU A 180 -11.06 -9.53 -8.43
N VAL A 181 -11.00 -9.11 -9.69
CA VAL A 181 -11.21 -7.73 -10.10
C VAL A 181 -12.52 -7.62 -10.85
N SER A 182 -13.36 -6.70 -10.42
CA SER A 182 -14.61 -6.34 -11.10
C SER A 182 -14.54 -4.88 -11.54
N TYR A 183 -14.90 -4.64 -12.79
CA TYR A 183 -14.96 -3.31 -13.37
C TYR A 183 -16.29 -3.10 -14.07
N GLN A 184 -16.93 -1.97 -13.81
CA GLN A 184 -18.14 -1.50 -14.48
C GLN A 184 -17.87 -0.14 -15.12
N ARG A 185 -18.29 0.01 -16.37
CA ARG A 185 -18.07 1.24 -17.17
C ARG A 185 -19.05 2.35 -16.82
N ASN A 186 -20.34 2.03 -16.77
CA ASN A 186 -21.42 2.99 -16.53
C ASN A 186 -22.32 2.55 -15.36
N PRO A 187 -22.28 3.27 -14.22
CA PRO A 187 -21.29 4.27 -13.83
C PRO A 187 -19.94 3.63 -13.61
N ARG A 188 -18.84 4.38 -13.81
CA ARG A 188 -17.48 3.86 -13.64
C ARG A 188 -17.25 3.41 -12.20
N ARG A 189 -17.12 2.11 -11.99
CA ARG A 189 -16.92 1.45 -10.68
C ARG A 189 -15.80 0.42 -10.78
N TYR A 190 -15.09 0.25 -9.67
CA TYR A 190 -14.01 -0.72 -9.54
C TYR A 190 -14.10 -1.40 -8.18
N LYS A 191 -13.86 -2.70 -8.15
CA LYS A 191 -13.74 -3.49 -6.93
C LYS A 191 -12.67 -4.55 -7.12
N GLU A 192 -11.80 -4.69 -6.13
CA GLU A 192 -10.79 -5.73 -6.06
C GLU A 192 -10.96 -6.51 -4.76
N VAL A 193 -10.99 -7.82 -4.84
CA VAL A 193 -11.05 -8.73 -3.69
C VAL A 193 -9.78 -9.59 -3.71
N VAL A 194 -8.88 -9.36 -2.76
CA VAL A 194 -7.65 -10.15 -2.59
C VAL A 194 -8.00 -11.43 -1.85
N THR A 195 -7.98 -12.55 -2.55
CA THR A 195 -8.37 -13.88 -2.03
C THR A 195 -7.18 -14.69 -1.50
N ALA A 196 -5.98 -14.39 -2.00
CA ALA A 196 -4.73 -14.97 -1.48
C ALA A 196 -3.61 -13.93 -1.50
N SER A 197 -2.76 -13.98 -0.47
CA SER A 197 -1.62 -13.07 -0.31
C SER A 197 -0.48 -13.81 0.39
N LYS A 198 0.74 -13.64 -0.08
CA LYS A 198 1.95 -14.17 0.57
C LYS A 198 3.06 -13.12 0.50
N VAL A 199 3.71 -12.87 1.65
CA VAL A 199 4.87 -11.99 1.76
C VAL A 199 5.99 -12.78 2.40
N SER A 200 7.18 -12.75 1.82
CA SER A 200 8.33 -13.49 2.34
C SER A 200 8.78 -12.95 3.69
N GLY A 201 8.78 -13.82 4.71
CA GLY A 201 9.18 -13.48 6.08
C GLY A 201 8.18 -12.60 6.85
N ASP A 202 6.93 -12.54 6.40
CA ASP A 202 5.83 -11.86 7.10
C ASP A 202 4.51 -12.62 6.87
N SER A 203 4.28 -13.64 7.66
CA SER A 203 3.08 -14.49 7.59
C SER A 203 1.80 -13.76 8.03
N LYS A 204 1.95 -12.68 8.79
CA LYS A 204 0.84 -11.83 9.26
C LYS A 204 0.60 -10.64 8.35
N GLY A 205 1.57 -10.32 7.49
CA GLY A 205 1.52 -9.22 6.55
C GLY A 205 0.57 -9.47 5.39
N PHE A 206 0.14 -8.36 4.82
CA PHE A 206 -0.63 -8.36 3.58
C PHE A 206 0.18 -7.62 2.51
N THR A 207 0.24 -8.22 1.32
CA THR A 207 0.95 -7.60 0.21
C THR A 207 0.42 -6.20 -0.12
N PHE A 208 1.33 -5.31 -0.49
CA PHE A 208 1.00 -4.01 -1.09
C PHE A 208 0.77 -4.11 -2.60
N ASN A 209 0.92 -5.30 -3.19
CA ASN A 209 0.75 -5.55 -4.61
C ASN A 209 -0.73 -5.63 -4.98
N GLN A 210 -1.38 -4.49 -5.02
CA GLN A 210 -2.75 -4.38 -5.49
C GLN A 210 -2.77 -4.30 -7.02
N VAL A 211 -3.80 -4.83 -7.65
CA VAL A 211 -3.96 -4.75 -9.11
C VAL A 211 -4.08 -3.30 -9.56
N ALA A 212 -4.73 -2.46 -8.76
CA ALA A 212 -4.85 -1.03 -9.01
C ALA A 212 -3.52 -0.27 -8.95
N SER A 213 -2.53 -0.78 -8.18
CA SER A 213 -1.19 -0.22 -8.11
C SER A 213 -0.42 -0.50 -9.40
N TRP A 214 0.41 0.43 -9.84
CA TRP A 214 1.21 0.25 -11.08
C TRP A 214 0.34 -0.06 -12.30
N ASN A 215 -0.81 0.63 -12.45
CA ASN A 215 -1.69 0.46 -13.59
C ASN A 215 -1.26 1.40 -14.73
N PHE A 216 -0.64 0.82 -15.75
CA PHE A 216 -0.16 1.55 -16.93
C PHE A 216 -1.16 1.40 -18.07
N ASN A 217 -2.01 2.40 -18.28
CA ASN A 217 -2.95 2.42 -19.40
C ASN A 217 -2.48 3.41 -20.46
N PHE A 218 -1.88 2.90 -21.53
CA PHE A 218 -1.31 3.72 -22.60
C PHE A 218 -2.35 4.43 -23.47
N TYR A 219 -3.62 4.11 -23.34
CA TYR A 219 -4.69 4.92 -23.92
C TYR A 219 -4.94 6.23 -23.15
N GLN A 220 -4.37 6.43 -21.97
CA GLN A 220 -4.35 7.72 -21.28
C GLN A 220 -3.28 8.65 -21.86
N ASN A 221 -3.43 9.98 -21.69
CA ASN A 221 -2.40 10.94 -22.13
C ASN A 221 -1.13 10.82 -21.29
N LEU A 222 -1.31 10.63 -19.96
CA LEU A 222 -0.23 10.47 -18.99
C LEU A 222 -0.35 9.11 -18.35
N VAL A 223 0.78 8.40 -18.29
CA VAL A 223 0.90 7.03 -17.79
C VAL A 223 1.90 7.01 -16.65
N GLY A 224 1.68 6.14 -15.64
CA GLY A 224 2.64 5.97 -14.56
C GLY A 224 2.68 7.12 -13.55
N GLN A 225 1.53 7.75 -13.25
CA GLN A 225 1.43 8.79 -12.21
C GLN A 225 1.85 8.31 -10.81
N GLY A 226 1.97 6.99 -10.58
CA GLY A 226 2.54 6.43 -9.35
C GLY A 226 4.07 6.40 -9.34
N LEU A 227 4.73 6.53 -10.50
CA LEU A 227 6.19 6.61 -10.63
C LEU A 227 6.71 8.04 -10.48
N SER A 228 5.94 8.99 -11.00
CA SER A 228 6.26 10.42 -10.99
C SER A 228 4.96 11.19 -10.82
N GLU A 229 4.97 12.29 -10.07
CA GLU A 229 3.79 13.16 -9.90
C GLU A 229 3.23 13.65 -11.24
N ARG A 230 4.10 13.90 -12.22
CA ARG A 230 3.70 14.34 -13.55
C ARG A 230 3.21 13.23 -14.45
N GLY A 231 3.61 11.96 -14.20
CA GLY A 231 3.44 10.85 -15.12
C GLY A 231 4.28 11.00 -16.40
N PHE A 232 4.26 9.98 -17.23
CA PHE A 232 4.96 9.91 -18.51
C PHE A 232 3.98 10.11 -19.67
N VAL A 233 4.39 10.83 -20.70
CA VAL A 233 3.56 11.03 -21.90
C VAL A 233 3.40 9.71 -22.65
N SER A 234 2.17 9.29 -22.92
CA SER A 234 1.93 8.09 -23.74
C SER A 234 2.39 8.31 -25.19
N PRO A 235 2.98 7.29 -25.85
CA PRO A 235 3.33 7.39 -27.28
C PRO A 235 2.15 7.68 -28.22
N ILE A 236 0.92 7.47 -27.77
CA ILE A 236 -0.30 7.81 -28.51
C ILE A 236 -1.12 8.93 -27.84
N ALA A 237 -0.51 9.72 -26.94
CA ALA A 237 -1.15 10.88 -26.34
C ALA A 237 -1.54 11.94 -27.38
N ASN A 238 -2.52 12.80 -27.09
CA ASN A 238 -2.93 13.85 -28.01
C ASN A 238 -1.77 14.75 -28.48
N LEU A 239 -0.80 15.01 -27.60
CA LEU A 239 0.36 15.85 -27.87
C LEU A 239 1.65 15.01 -28.09
N ALA A 240 1.52 13.71 -28.38
CA ALA A 240 2.68 12.82 -28.49
C ALA A 240 3.71 13.27 -29.51
N PHE A 241 3.29 13.85 -30.63
CA PHE A 241 4.20 14.38 -31.65
C PHE A 241 5.09 15.54 -31.19
N ASN A 242 4.78 16.21 -30.07
CA ASN A 242 5.65 17.21 -29.46
C ASN A 242 6.83 16.57 -28.70
N TYR A 243 6.69 15.31 -28.32
CA TYR A 243 7.62 14.57 -27.47
C TYR A 243 8.37 13.45 -28.20
N TYR A 244 7.81 12.91 -29.28
CA TYR A 244 8.32 11.75 -29.98
C TYR A 244 8.49 11.94 -31.46
N ASN A 245 9.49 11.28 -32.01
CA ASN A 245 9.58 10.88 -33.41
C ASN A 245 9.24 9.40 -33.51
N TYR A 246 8.73 8.98 -34.66
CA TYR A 246 8.35 7.58 -34.89
C TYR A 246 9.05 7.06 -36.13
N LYS A 247 9.40 5.76 -36.09
CA LYS A 247 9.95 5.06 -37.25
C LYS A 247 9.17 3.76 -37.43
N TRP A 248 8.60 3.56 -38.57
CA TRP A 248 8.03 2.27 -38.94
C TRP A 248 9.16 1.29 -39.28
N GLU A 249 9.18 0.12 -38.61
CA GLU A 249 10.21 -0.91 -38.81
C GLU A 249 9.64 -2.19 -39.45
N GLY A 250 8.44 -2.13 -39.99
CA GLY A 250 7.80 -3.25 -40.68
C GLY A 250 6.42 -3.59 -40.14
N GLN A 251 5.85 -4.61 -40.71
CA GLN A 251 4.57 -5.20 -40.27
C GLN A 251 4.65 -6.71 -40.34
N PHE A 252 3.88 -7.39 -39.55
CA PHE A 252 3.74 -8.84 -39.52
C PHE A 252 2.29 -9.25 -39.37
N THR A 253 1.97 -10.52 -39.60
CA THR A 253 0.60 -11.05 -39.46
C THR A 253 0.53 -12.06 -38.32
N GLU A 254 -0.42 -11.86 -37.41
CA GLU A 254 -0.74 -12.80 -36.33
C GLU A 254 -2.25 -13.03 -36.33
N ASP A 255 -2.72 -14.28 -36.34
CA ASP A 255 -4.15 -14.65 -36.34
C ASP A 255 -4.99 -13.81 -37.35
N SER A 256 -4.52 -13.62 -38.57
CA SER A 256 -5.14 -12.80 -39.61
C SER A 256 -5.18 -11.29 -39.35
N LEU A 257 -4.51 -10.80 -38.31
CA LEU A 257 -4.35 -9.38 -38.01
C LEU A 257 -3.00 -8.91 -38.54
N VAL A 258 -2.97 -7.80 -39.26
CA VAL A 258 -1.74 -7.12 -39.65
C VAL A 258 -1.36 -6.18 -38.50
N ILE A 259 -0.12 -6.25 -38.05
CA ILE A 259 0.38 -5.52 -36.90
C ILE A 259 1.59 -4.69 -37.32
N ASN A 260 1.53 -3.39 -37.09
CA ASN A 260 2.60 -2.45 -37.40
C ASN A 260 3.58 -2.34 -36.24
N LYS A 261 4.85 -2.52 -36.47
CA LYS A 261 5.96 -2.32 -35.52
C LYS A 261 6.46 -0.88 -35.60
N ILE A 262 6.20 -0.09 -34.60
CA ILE A 262 6.56 1.32 -34.53
C ILE A 262 7.60 1.54 -33.43
N LYS A 263 8.78 2.02 -33.85
CA LYS A 263 9.80 2.50 -32.90
C LYS A 263 9.45 3.89 -32.40
N VAL A 264 9.44 4.03 -31.07
CA VAL A 264 9.16 5.26 -30.35
C VAL A 264 10.49 5.90 -29.94
N ILE A 265 10.77 7.09 -30.42
CA ILE A 265 12.05 7.79 -30.24
C ILE A 265 11.78 9.14 -29.55
N PRO A 266 12.27 9.36 -28.33
CA PRO A 266 12.15 10.65 -27.65
C PRO A 266 12.82 11.78 -28.42
N LYS A 267 12.16 12.93 -28.54
CA LYS A 267 12.77 14.15 -29.09
C LYS A 267 13.77 14.80 -28.13
N ARG A 268 13.46 14.72 -26.82
CA ARG A 268 14.30 15.26 -25.76
C ARG A 268 14.50 14.20 -24.67
N PRO A 269 15.73 13.89 -24.30
CA PRO A 269 16.00 12.80 -23.37
C PRO A 269 15.56 13.06 -21.92
N ASN A 270 15.40 14.32 -21.51
CA ASN A 270 15.03 14.71 -20.13
C ASN A 270 13.52 14.88 -19.91
N ASP A 271 12.70 14.77 -20.97
CA ASP A 271 11.26 14.80 -20.83
C ASP A 271 10.74 13.48 -20.19
N PRO A 272 9.58 13.50 -19.53
CA PRO A 272 8.95 12.28 -18.99
C PRO A 272 8.33 11.46 -20.13
N VAL A 273 9.14 10.72 -20.83
CA VAL A 273 8.80 10.01 -22.07
C VAL A 273 9.35 8.58 -22.05
N TRP A 274 8.76 7.74 -22.87
CA TRP A 274 9.15 6.36 -23.12
C TRP A 274 9.99 6.23 -24.39
N GLU A 275 10.81 5.21 -24.49
CA GLU A 275 11.46 4.78 -25.72
C GLU A 275 11.28 3.28 -25.91
N GLY A 276 11.35 2.78 -27.14
CA GLY A 276 11.20 1.35 -27.44
C GLY A 276 10.20 1.11 -28.55
N TYR A 277 9.32 0.14 -28.39
CA TYR A 277 8.42 -0.31 -29.44
C TYR A 277 6.96 -0.32 -28.99
N ILE A 278 6.07 0.10 -29.89
CA ILE A 278 4.63 -0.08 -29.78
C ILE A 278 4.12 -0.80 -31.02
N TYR A 279 3.31 -1.82 -30.83
CA TYR A 279 2.75 -2.66 -31.87
C TYR A 279 1.27 -2.33 -32.02
N ILE A 280 0.87 -1.89 -33.22
CA ILE A 280 -0.47 -1.36 -33.50
C ILE A 280 -1.11 -2.16 -34.63
N THR A 281 -2.30 -2.69 -34.39
CA THR A 281 -3.07 -3.44 -35.40
C THR A 281 -3.50 -2.53 -36.54
N GLU A 282 -3.33 -2.99 -37.77
CA GLU A 282 -3.84 -2.29 -38.94
C GLU A 282 -5.38 -2.23 -38.96
N GLY A 283 -5.93 -1.21 -39.54
CA GLY A 283 -7.39 -1.01 -39.66
C GLY A 283 -8.10 -0.64 -38.37
N THR A 284 -7.87 -1.37 -37.29
CA THR A 284 -8.47 -1.04 -35.99
C THR A 284 -7.67 -0.05 -35.18
N TRP A 285 -6.35 0.05 -35.42
CA TRP A 285 -5.40 0.97 -34.78
C TRP A 285 -5.31 0.81 -33.26
N ARG A 286 -5.55 -0.42 -32.77
CA ARG A 286 -5.42 -0.77 -31.35
C ARG A 286 -3.98 -1.12 -31.00
N ILE A 287 -3.62 -0.92 -29.75
CA ILE A 287 -2.38 -1.46 -29.20
C ILE A 287 -2.54 -2.98 -29.08
N HIS A 288 -1.68 -3.73 -29.77
CA HIS A 288 -1.55 -5.17 -29.68
C HIS A 288 -0.64 -5.57 -28.53
N SER A 289 0.56 -4.97 -28.49
CA SER A 289 1.54 -5.16 -27.45
C SER A 289 2.47 -3.95 -27.37
N LEU A 290 3.30 -3.89 -26.34
CA LEU A 290 4.33 -2.86 -26.23
C LEU A 290 5.52 -3.38 -25.42
N ASP A 291 6.70 -2.83 -25.76
CA ASP A 291 7.95 -2.95 -25.00
C ASP A 291 8.60 -1.58 -24.95
N LEU A 292 8.37 -0.87 -23.87
CA LEU A 292 8.80 0.50 -23.66
C LEU A 292 9.70 0.60 -22.43
N ARG A 293 10.66 1.50 -22.47
CA ARG A 293 11.61 1.72 -21.39
C ARG A 293 11.87 3.21 -21.15
N PHE A 294 12.44 3.53 -20.02
CA PHE A 294 13.02 4.84 -19.71
C PHE A 294 14.32 4.63 -18.90
N ASP A 295 15.22 5.57 -18.96
CA ASP A 295 16.51 5.57 -18.27
C ASP A 295 16.59 6.66 -17.19
N ASP A 296 17.73 6.81 -16.54
CA ASP A 296 17.99 7.72 -15.43
C ASP A 296 18.01 9.22 -15.81
N ARG A 297 17.96 9.54 -17.11
CA ARG A 297 17.80 10.92 -17.59
C ARG A 297 16.39 11.46 -17.38
N ARG A 298 15.44 10.59 -17.06
CA ARG A 298 14.03 10.95 -16.83
C ARG A 298 13.81 11.39 -15.39
N PRO A 299 12.93 12.38 -15.13
CA PRO A 299 12.65 12.88 -13.79
C PRO A 299 11.76 11.91 -13.01
N VAL A 300 12.34 10.88 -12.45
CA VAL A 300 11.67 9.93 -11.56
C VAL A 300 12.46 9.86 -10.25
N ASP A 301 11.78 10.10 -9.13
CA ASP A 301 12.40 10.00 -7.83
C ASP A 301 12.80 8.54 -7.52
N PHE A 302 14.06 8.36 -7.09
CA PHE A 302 14.63 7.07 -6.67
C PHE A 302 14.71 5.96 -7.72
N ILE A 303 14.03 6.06 -8.88
CA ILE A 303 14.08 5.07 -9.96
C ILE A 303 15.06 5.56 -11.03
N ARG A 304 16.06 4.75 -11.35
CA ARG A 304 17.14 5.05 -12.29
C ARG A 304 16.83 4.61 -13.72
N GLY A 305 15.86 3.74 -13.87
CA GLY A 305 15.39 3.26 -15.15
C GLY A 305 14.32 2.21 -14.96
N GLY A 306 13.54 1.98 -16.01
CA GLY A 306 12.52 0.97 -16.00
C GLY A 306 12.05 0.59 -17.38
N SER A 307 11.41 -0.58 -17.48
CA SER A 307 10.79 -1.07 -18.69
C SER A 307 9.41 -1.63 -18.40
N ILE A 308 8.53 -1.49 -19.37
CA ILE A 308 7.18 -2.05 -19.29
C ILE A 308 6.88 -2.83 -20.56
N LYS A 309 6.40 -4.07 -20.35
CA LYS A 309 5.86 -4.92 -21.39
C LYS A 309 4.41 -5.18 -21.13
N GLN A 310 3.57 -5.09 -22.14
CA GLN A 310 2.17 -5.44 -22.08
C GLN A 310 1.79 -6.26 -23.30
N VAL A 311 0.99 -7.30 -23.09
CA VAL A 311 0.42 -8.13 -24.15
C VAL A 311 -1.09 -8.14 -23.98
N TYR A 312 -1.77 -7.83 -25.06
CA TYR A 312 -3.23 -7.87 -25.13
C TYR A 312 -3.66 -9.09 -25.97
N THR A 313 -4.83 -9.60 -25.70
CA THR A 313 -5.44 -10.70 -26.46
C THR A 313 -6.90 -10.45 -26.67
N LYS A 314 -7.45 -11.20 -27.61
CA LYS A 314 -8.88 -11.24 -27.92
C LYS A 314 -9.43 -12.60 -27.49
N PRO A 315 -10.25 -12.66 -26.43
CA PRO A 315 -10.74 -13.94 -25.87
C PRO A 315 -11.56 -14.77 -26.85
N ASP A 316 -12.22 -14.11 -27.80
CA ASP A 316 -13.05 -14.69 -28.85
C ASP A 316 -13.02 -13.75 -30.08
N LYS A 317 -13.27 -14.28 -31.26
CA LYS A 317 -13.31 -13.50 -32.51
C LYS A 317 -14.21 -12.25 -32.44
N ASN A 318 -15.28 -12.31 -31.68
CA ASN A 318 -16.24 -11.22 -31.49
C ASN A 318 -16.05 -10.44 -30.18
N ALA A 319 -15.11 -10.85 -29.31
CA ALA A 319 -14.90 -10.23 -28.01
C ALA A 319 -14.06 -8.95 -28.12
N GLU A 320 -14.12 -8.13 -27.08
CA GLU A 320 -13.24 -6.98 -26.90
C GLU A 320 -11.82 -7.42 -26.48
N TRP A 321 -10.84 -6.62 -26.86
CA TRP A 321 -9.46 -6.83 -26.45
C TRP A 321 -9.27 -6.60 -24.94
N VAL A 322 -8.55 -7.51 -24.29
CA VAL A 322 -8.24 -7.45 -22.86
C VAL A 322 -6.73 -7.58 -22.64
N LEU A 323 -6.26 -6.99 -21.53
CA LEU A 323 -4.87 -7.12 -21.11
C LEU A 323 -4.65 -8.53 -20.54
N LEU A 324 -3.68 -9.27 -21.08
CA LEU A 324 -3.35 -10.62 -20.63
C LEU A 324 -2.19 -10.62 -19.65
N SER A 325 -1.16 -9.82 -19.92
CA SER A 325 -0.03 -9.68 -19.00
C SER A 325 0.54 -8.26 -18.99
N GLN A 326 1.13 -7.90 -17.86
CA GLN A 326 1.93 -6.70 -17.71
C GLN A 326 3.14 -7.01 -16.83
N ASN A 327 4.32 -6.67 -17.33
CA ASN A 327 5.54 -6.69 -16.55
C ASN A 327 6.12 -5.27 -16.48
N PHE A 328 6.43 -4.80 -15.28
CA PHE A 328 7.17 -3.57 -15.04
C PHE A 328 8.44 -3.89 -14.27
N SER A 329 9.59 -3.73 -14.91
CA SER A 329 10.92 -3.90 -14.31
C SER A 329 11.56 -2.55 -14.06
N PHE A 330 12.29 -2.39 -12.96
CA PHE A 330 12.89 -1.12 -12.57
C PHE A 330 14.23 -1.30 -11.87
N GLN A 331 15.05 -0.26 -11.94
CA GLN A 331 16.26 -0.10 -11.14
C GLN A 331 16.07 1.11 -10.23
N PHE A 332 16.54 1.01 -8.98
CA PHE A 332 16.42 2.10 -8.01
C PHE A 332 17.78 2.40 -7.36
N LYS A 333 17.94 3.66 -6.96
CA LYS A 333 19.07 4.11 -6.13
C LYS A 333 18.62 5.20 -5.16
N LEU A 334 18.79 4.94 -3.87
CA LEU A 334 18.34 5.82 -2.78
C LEU A 334 19.34 5.79 -1.63
N PHE A 335 19.88 6.94 -1.23
CA PHE A 335 20.84 7.09 -0.11
C PHE A 335 22.01 6.09 -0.14
N GLY A 336 22.53 5.78 -1.34
CA GLY A 336 23.62 4.82 -1.50
C GLY A 336 23.20 3.36 -1.56
N PHE A 337 21.92 3.05 -1.33
CA PHE A 337 21.34 1.74 -1.65
C PHE A 337 20.98 1.69 -3.11
N GLY A 338 21.40 0.64 -3.81
CA GLY A 338 21.04 0.40 -5.19
C GLY A 338 20.47 -1.00 -5.37
N GLY A 339 19.55 -1.13 -6.32
CA GLY A 339 18.92 -2.42 -6.56
C GLY A 339 18.04 -2.44 -7.78
N SER A 340 17.37 -3.58 -7.97
CA SER A 340 16.42 -3.79 -9.05
C SER A 340 15.18 -4.51 -8.54
N GLY A 341 14.10 -4.41 -9.31
CA GLY A 341 12.87 -5.10 -8.99
C GLY A 341 11.96 -5.23 -10.19
N TYR A 342 10.89 -5.98 -10.00
CA TYR A 342 9.82 -6.09 -11.00
C TYR A 342 8.46 -6.34 -10.36
N PHE A 343 7.42 -5.96 -11.09
CA PHE A 343 6.03 -6.33 -10.82
C PHE A 343 5.45 -6.98 -12.06
N THR A 344 5.04 -8.24 -11.92
CA THR A 344 4.38 -9.00 -12.98
C THR A 344 2.93 -9.21 -12.63
N LYS A 345 2.03 -8.89 -13.56
CA LYS A 345 0.59 -9.13 -13.46
C LYS A 345 0.17 -10.08 -14.57
N VAL A 346 -0.55 -11.12 -14.20
CA VAL A 346 -1.18 -12.06 -15.12
C VAL A 346 -2.68 -12.00 -14.93
N TYR A 347 -3.39 -11.64 -15.98
CA TYR A 347 -4.84 -11.52 -16.00
C TYR A 347 -5.43 -12.77 -16.65
N ALA A 348 -6.37 -13.40 -16.01
CA ALA A 348 -6.96 -14.65 -16.47
C ALA A 348 -8.46 -14.72 -16.18
N GLU A 349 -9.13 -15.68 -16.80
CA GLU A 349 -10.54 -16.01 -16.54
C GLU A 349 -11.46 -14.79 -16.67
N TYR A 350 -11.35 -14.04 -17.77
CA TYR A 350 -12.23 -12.91 -18.02
C TYR A 350 -13.66 -13.37 -18.31
N ALA A 351 -14.60 -12.84 -17.53
CA ALA A 351 -16.01 -12.80 -17.86
C ALA A 351 -16.33 -11.37 -18.36
N LEU A 352 -16.64 -11.25 -19.64
CA LEU A 352 -17.00 -9.97 -20.28
C LEU A 352 -18.49 -9.71 -20.14
N ASN A 353 -18.83 -8.43 -19.89
CA ASN A 353 -20.22 -7.95 -19.72
C ASN A 353 -21.04 -8.74 -18.68
N PRO A 354 -20.46 -9.05 -17.50
CA PRO A 354 -21.18 -9.77 -16.46
C PRO A 354 -22.29 -8.88 -15.89
N LYS A 355 -23.41 -9.52 -15.51
CA LYS A 355 -24.48 -8.84 -14.78
C LYS A 355 -24.12 -8.73 -13.31
N PHE A 356 -23.71 -7.54 -12.88
CA PHE A 356 -23.41 -7.29 -11.47
C PHE A 356 -24.68 -7.08 -10.65
N ALA A 357 -24.74 -7.65 -9.46
CA ALA A 357 -25.80 -7.37 -8.51
C ALA A 357 -25.74 -5.88 -8.08
N GLU A 358 -26.87 -5.28 -7.75
CA GLU A 358 -26.97 -3.85 -7.40
C GLU A 358 -25.99 -3.40 -6.31
N LYS A 359 -25.76 -4.24 -5.30
CA LYS A 359 -24.84 -3.98 -4.17
C LYS A 359 -23.42 -4.52 -4.36
N HIS A 360 -23.07 -5.00 -5.56
CA HIS A 360 -21.74 -5.58 -5.82
C HIS A 360 -20.61 -4.57 -5.60
N PHE A 361 -20.80 -3.32 -6.06
CA PHE A 361 -19.85 -2.24 -5.88
C PHE A 361 -20.22 -1.39 -4.66
N GLY A 362 -19.60 -1.68 -3.53
CA GLY A 362 -19.80 -0.94 -2.29
C GLY A 362 -18.82 0.25 -2.12
N LYS A 363 -18.64 0.64 -0.87
CA LYS A 363 -17.71 1.70 -0.45
C LYS A 363 -16.24 1.27 -0.44
N ASP A 364 -15.99 -0.03 -0.36
CA ASP A 364 -14.65 -0.60 -0.31
C ASP A 364 -14.18 -0.88 -1.75
N LEU A 365 -13.13 -0.17 -2.18
CA LEU A 365 -12.51 -0.38 -3.49
C LEU A 365 -11.71 -1.67 -3.53
N ILE A 366 -11.01 -1.96 -2.42
CA ILE A 366 -10.18 -3.13 -2.26
C ILE A 366 -10.57 -3.77 -0.94
N ILE A 367 -10.83 -5.07 -1.00
CA ILE A 367 -11.14 -5.91 0.16
C ILE A 367 -10.08 -7.00 0.21
N VAL A 368 -9.38 -7.12 1.32
CA VAL A 368 -8.47 -8.23 1.58
C VAL A 368 -9.19 -9.21 2.49
N GLU A 369 -9.35 -10.44 2.05
CA GLU A 369 -10.02 -11.47 2.83
C GLU A 369 -9.21 -11.85 4.09
N LYS A 370 -9.92 -12.18 5.18
CA LYS A 370 -9.31 -12.44 6.49
C LYS A 370 -8.29 -13.59 6.44
N GLU A 371 -8.56 -14.62 5.65
CA GLU A 371 -7.73 -15.82 5.54
C GLU A 371 -6.81 -15.80 4.30
N SER A 372 -6.72 -14.66 3.61
CA SER A 372 -5.94 -14.57 2.36
C SER A 372 -4.45 -14.84 2.56
N ASN A 373 -3.89 -14.48 3.71
CA ASN A 373 -2.48 -14.70 4.05
C ASN A 373 -2.17 -16.05 4.70
N LYS A 374 -3.18 -16.92 4.90
CA LYS A 374 -3.02 -18.23 5.53
C LYS A 374 -2.98 -19.40 4.54
N LYS A 375 -2.87 -19.11 3.24
CA LYS A 375 -2.77 -20.14 2.21
C LYS A 375 -1.44 -20.90 2.32
N ASP A 376 -1.52 -22.21 2.31
CA ASP A 376 -0.37 -23.09 2.47
C ASP A 376 0.52 -23.20 1.22
N SER A 377 1.65 -23.87 1.33
CA SER A 377 2.60 -24.05 0.23
C SER A 377 2.02 -24.89 -0.90
N LEU A 378 1.12 -25.83 -0.61
CA LEU A 378 0.48 -26.67 -1.62
C LEU A 378 -0.51 -25.85 -2.46
N PHE A 379 -1.29 -24.99 -1.83
CA PHE A 379 -2.15 -24.03 -2.54
C PHE A 379 -1.33 -23.20 -3.53
N TRP A 380 -0.23 -22.58 -3.07
CA TRP A 380 0.61 -21.75 -3.92
C TRP A 380 1.29 -22.54 -5.04
N LYS A 381 1.72 -23.77 -4.78
CA LYS A 381 2.30 -24.64 -5.81
C LYS A 381 1.31 -24.94 -6.94
N ASN A 382 0.04 -25.12 -6.61
CA ASN A 382 -0.99 -25.52 -7.58
C ASN A 382 -1.57 -24.35 -8.36
N ILE A 383 -1.53 -23.13 -7.81
CA ILE A 383 -2.24 -21.97 -8.41
C ILE A 383 -1.32 -20.93 -9.02
N ARG A 384 -0.03 -20.95 -8.66
CA ARG A 384 0.97 -19.97 -9.11
C ARG A 384 1.18 -20.06 -10.63
N PRO A 385 0.84 -19.01 -11.41
CA PRO A 385 1.04 -19.02 -12.85
C PRO A 385 2.51 -18.74 -13.25
N VAL A 386 3.26 -17.99 -12.41
CA VAL A 386 4.66 -17.63 -12.68
C VAL A 386 5.56 -18.42 -11.73
N PRO A 387 6.40 -19.36 -12.20
CA PRO A 387 7.23 -20.17 -11.31
C PRO A 387 8.25 -19.33 -10.56
N LEU A 388 8.55 -19.74 -9.33
CA LEU A 388 9.61 -19.11 -8.55
C LEU A 388 10.98 -19.50 -9.09
N LEU A 389 11.90 -18.55 -9.05
CA LEU A 389 13.32 -18.82 -9.22
C LEU A 389 13.87 -19.57 -7.99
N ALA A 390 14.98 -20.27 -8.17
CA ALA A 390 15.64 -20.95 -7.04
C ALA A 390 15.97 -19.99 -5.88
N ILE A 391 16.43 -18.79 -6.21
CA ILE A 391 16.73 -17.75 -5.21
C ILE A 391 15.46 -17.24 -4.48
N GLU A 392 14.31 -17.20 -5.13
CA GLU A 392 13.05 -16.79 -4.53
C GLU A 392 12.48 -17.88 -3.62
N GLN A 393 12.63 -19.16 -4.01
CA GLN A 393 12.26 -20.30 -3.16
C GLN A 393 13.11 -20.34 -1.89
N GLU A 394 14.41 -20.09 -2.03
CA GLU A 394 15.32 -20.02 -0.89
C GLU A 394 15.01 -18.84 0.02
N ASP A 395 14.66 -17.67 -0.54
CA ASP A 395 14.27 -16.48 0.22
C ASP A 395 13.03 -16.76 1.09
N TYR A 396 11.98 -17.37 0.50
CA TYR A 396 10.80 -17.80 1.27
C TYR A 396 11.21 -18.75 2.40
N ARG A 397 11.96 -19.81 2.09
CA ARG A 397 12.37 -20.80 3.10
C ARG A 397 13.17 -20.17 4.24
N LYS A 398 14.16 -19.35 3.92
CA LYS A 398 15.03 -18.68 4.89
C LYS A 398 14.24 -17.70 5.76
N LYS A 399 13.47 -16.83 5.14
CA LYS A 399 12.74 -15.77 5.87
C LYS A 399 11.57 -16.30 6.68
N ASP A 400 10.81 -17.27 6.16
CA ASP A 400 9.74 -17.92 6.90
C ASP A 400 10.29 -18.64 8.14
N SER A 401 11.48 -19.31 8.03
CA SER A 401 12.16 -19.92 9.17
C SER A 401 12.66 -18.88 10.17
N LEU A 402 13.21 -17.77 9.70
CA LEU A 402 13.64 -16.65 10.57
C LEU A 402 12.49 -16.00 11.28
N GLU A 403 11.32 -15.89 10.66
CA GLU A 403 10.11 -15.35 11.28
C GLU A 403 9.70 -16.19 12.50
N ILE A 404 9.65 -17.51 12.34
CA ILE A 404 9.35 -18.45 13.45
C ILE A 404 10.32 -18.22 14.61
N VAL A 405 11.62 -18.09 14.32
CA VAL A 405 12.65 -17.82 15.36
C VAL A 405 12.39 -16.44 16.01
N ARG A 406 12.14 -15.40 15.23
CA ARG A 406 11.91 -14.03 15.74
C ARG A 406 10.64 -13.92 16.59
N GLU A 407 9.62 -14.70 16.28
CA GLU A 407 8.38 -14.75 17.06
C GLU A 407 8.49 -15.62 18.31
N SER A 408 9.54 -16.43 18.42
CA SER A 408 9.76 -17.28 19.59
C SER A 408 10.05 -16.45 20.86
N LYS A 409 9.51 -16.93 21.99
CA LYS A 409 9.73 -16.28 23.29
C LYS A 409 11.22 -16.12 23.63
N PRO A 410 12.12 -17.14 23.46
CA PRO A 410 13.53 -16.99 23.76
C PRO A 410 14.22 -15.86 22.97
N TYR A 411 13.88 -15.73 21.68
CA TYR A 411 14.44 -14.67 20.84
C TYR A 411 13.95 -13.30 21.29
N GLN A 412 12.65 -13.13 21.50
CA GLN A 412 12.09 -11.86 21.94
C GLN A 412 12.61 -11.47 23.33
N ASP A 413 12.70 -12.40 24.27
CA ASP A 413 13.29 -12.16 25.58
C ASP A 413 14.78 -11.74 25.47
N SER A 414 15.54 -12.28 24.49
CA SER A 414 16.93 -11.92 24.26
C SER A 414 17.08 -10.48 23.74
N VAL A 415 16.23 -10.08 22.79
CA VAL A 415 16.17 -8.72 22.24
C VAL A 415 15.74 -7.73 23.33
N ASP A 416 14.69 -8.08 24.07
CA ASP A 416 14.18 -7.24 25.17
C ASP A 416 15.23 -7.07 26.27
N ARG A 417 16.02 -8.10 26.58
CA ARG A 417 17.12 -8.01 27.57
C ARG A 417 18.16 -6.98 27.16
N VAL A 418 18.46 -6.86 25.87
CA VAL A 418 19.43 -5.87 25.37
C VAL A 418 18.83 -4.47 25.38
N SER A 419 17.61 -4.30 24.86
CA SER A 419 16.94 -3.01 24.76
C SER A 419 16.50 -2.45 26.13
N ASN A 420 16.16 -3.32 27.07
CA ASN A 420 15.75 -2.95 28.44
C ASN A 420 16.93 -2.69 29.39
N LYS A 421 18.17 -2.70 28.90
CA LYS A 421 19.31 -2.36 29.77
C LYS A 421 19.19 -0.93 30.25
N PHE A 422 19.03 -0.76 31.55
CA PHE A 422 18.99 0.55 32.20
C PHE A 422 20.38 1.21 32.14
N LYS A 423 20.44 2.45 31.69
CA LYS A 423 21.62 3.30 31.69
C LYS A 423 21.38 4.49 32.63
N TRP A 424 22.42 4.98 33.29
CA TRP A 424 22.29 6.17 34.14
C TRP A 424 21.74 7.39 33.39
N SER A 425 22.06 7.53 32.11
CA SER A 425 21.47 8.55 31.24
C SER A 425 19.94 8.42 31.10
N SER A 426 19.38 7.23 31.30
CA SER A 426 17.94 7.03 31.25
C SER A 426 17.16 7.75 32.37
N LEU A 427 17.83 8.07 33.48
CA LEU A 427 17.23 8.90 34.53
C LEU A 427 16.91 10.33 34.02
N LEU A 428 17.71 10.85 33.08
CA LEU A 428 17.51 12.17 32.50
C LEU A 428 16.75 12.12 31.18
N LEU A 429 16.99 11.08 30.37
CA LEU A 429 16.43 10.96 29.01
C LEU A 429 15.10 10.19 28.95
N GLY A 430 14.67 9.65 30.11
CA GLY A 430 13.52 8.74 30.13
C GLY A 430 13.92 7.28 29.87
N TYR A 431 13.04 6.38 30.21
CA TYR A 431 13.25 4.95 30.06
C TYR A 431 11.94 4.23 29.71
N THR A 432 12.02 3.21 28.87
CA THR A 432 10.88 2.35 28.56
C THR A 432 11.32 0.89 28.66
N TYR A 433 10.73 0.17 29.56
CA TYR A 433 10.76 -1.28 29.62
C TYR A 433 9.75 -1.88 28.65
N ARG A 434 10.16 -2.83 27.83
CA ARG A 434 9.29 -3.53 26.89
C ARG A 434 9.31 -5.03 27.15
N ASN A 435 8.15 -5.66 27.03
CA ASN A 435 8.03 -7.09 26.90
C ASN A 435 7.33 -7.41 25.58
N SER A 436 8.11 -7.73 24.57
CA SER A 436 7.64 -7.94 23.20
C SER A 436 6.73 -9.17 23.11
N TYR A 437 7.07 -10.25 23.81
CA TYR A 437 6.26 -11.47 23.83
C TYR A 437 4.87 -11.26 24.43
N LYS A 438 4.80 -10.57 25.55
CA LYS A 438 3.52 -10.22 26.21
C LYS A 438 2.88 -8.95 25.63
N LYS A 439 3.52 -8.28 24.68
CA LYS A 439 3.03 -7.08 23.98
C LYS A 439 2.64 -5.95 24.93
N TYR A 440 3.48 -5.63 25.91
CA TYR A 440 3.30 -4.46 26.76
C TYR A 440 4.59 -3.68 26.96
N SER A 441 4.46 -2.41 27.26
CA SER A 441 5.56 -1.56 27.67
C SER A 441 5.18 -0.71 28.87
N LEU A 442 6.17 -0.40 29.69
CA LEU A 442 6.08 0.50 30.85
C LEU A 442 7.22 1.50 30.77
N GLY A 443 6.91 2.78 30.75
CA GLY A 443 7.93 3.82 30.63
C GLY A 443 7.69 5.02 31.52
N PHE A 444 8.73 5.83 31.68
CA PHE A 444 8.62 7.18 32.21
C PHE A 444 9.27 8.17 31.24
N SER A 445 8.67 9.35 31.14
CA SER A 445 9.15 10.42 30.28
C SER A 445 10.47 11.01 30.79
N SER A 446 11.23 11.63 29.88
CA SER A 446 12.44 12.36 30.23
C SER A 446 12.13 13.50 31.20
N PRO A 447 12.72 13.53 32.42
CA PRO A 447 12.56 14.65 33.33
C PRO A 447 13.00 15.98 32.72
N LEU A 448 13.98 16.00 31.84
CA LEU A 448 14.44 17.22 31.16
C LEU A 448 13.35 17.89 30.32
N ASN A 449 12.44 17.11 29.75
CA ASN A 449 11.30 17.61 28.97
C ASN A 449 10.11 17.99 29.85
N GLU A 450 10.10 17.53 31.09
CA GLU A 450 8.99 17.68 32.03
C GLU A 450 9.29 18.72 33.13
N VAL A 451 10.49 19.31 33.13
CA VAL A 451 10.87 20.42 34.00
C VAL A 451 10.51 21.74 33.34
N SER A 452 9.87 22.61 34.06
CA SER A 452 9.55 23.97 33.62
C SER A 452 9.55 24.97 34.80
N PHE A 453 9.49 26.25 34.47
CA PHE A 453 9.37 27.31 35.48
C PHE A 453 8.22 28.25 35.11
N ASN A 454 7.41 28.59 36.12
CA ASN A 454 6.37 29.59 36.04
C ASN A 454 6.24 30.35 37.35
N THR A 455 5.53 31.46 37.36
CA THR A 455 5.41 32.35 38.54
C THR A 455 4.47 31.82 39.60
N VAL A 456 3.59 30.88 39.25
CA VAL A 456 2.61 30.28 40.17
C VAL A 456 3.23 29.18 41.01
N GLU A 457 4.00 28.30 40.39
CA GLU A 457 4.51 27.08 41.03
C GLU A 457 6.03 27.14 41.29
N GLY A 458 6.72 28.14 40.69
CA GLY A 458 8.17 28.21 40.67
C GLY A 458 8.74 27.17 39.72
N LEU A 459 9.78 26.45 40.15
CA LEU A 459 10.23 25.26 39.47
C LEU A 459 9.16 24.18 39.53
N VAL A 460 8.88 23.57 38.41
CA VAL A 460 7.89 22.51 38.26
C VAL A 460 8.55 21.25 37.79
N LEU A 461 8.24 20.14 38.43
CA LEU A 461 8.62 18.80 38.00
C LEU A 461 7.36 17.99 37.69
N ASN A 462 7.24 17.50 36.48
CA ASN A 462 6.24 16.49 36.13
C ASN A 462 6.91 15.12 36.08
N LEU A 463 6.18 14.09 36.48
CA LEU A 463 6.53 12.70 36.30
C LEU A 463 5.38 12.02 35.55
N ARG A 464 5.61 11.67 34.30
CA ARG A 464 4.66 10.95 33.47
C ARG A 464 5.10 9.50 33.32
N ILE A 465 4.23 8.58 33.73
CA ILE A 465 4.43 7.15 33.57
C ILE A 465 3.44 6.69 32.49
N SER A 466 3.86 5.81 31.59
CA SER A 466 3.00 5.24 30.55
C SER A 466 3.03 3.72 30.61
N TYR A 467 1.86 3.12 30.68
CA TYR A 467 1.68 1.69 30.46
C TYR A 467 0.89 1.50 29.17
N GLN A 468 1.46 0.74 28.23
CA GLN A 468 0.80 0.39 26.97
C GLN A 468 0.68 -1.12 26.87
N LYS A 469 -0.47 -1.61 26.44
CA LYS A 469 -0.77 -3.01 26.18
C LYS A 469 -1.44 -3.15 24.83
N GLU A 470 -0.86 -3.97 23.96
CA GLU A 470 -1.45 -4.35 22.68
C GLU A 470 -2.22 -5.66 22.81
N PHE A 471 -3.36 -5.74 22.13
CA PHE A 471 -4.20 -6.92 22.04
C PHE A 471 -4.32 -7.35 20.56
N GLU A 472 -4.97 -8.46 20.32
CA GLU A 472 -5.30 -8.91 18.98
C GLU A 472 -6.15 -7.88 18.20
N GLU A 473 -6.10 -7.94 16.88
CA GLU A 473 -6.81 -7.04 15.97
C GLU A 473 -6.41 -5.55 16.15
N ASN A 474 -5.14 -5.29 16.52
CA ASN A 474 -4.57 -3.94 16.73
C ASN A 474 -5.35 -3.09 17.76
N ARG A 475 -6.02 -3.72 18.72
CA ARG A 475 -6.58 -3.04 19.87
C ARG A 475 -5.48 -2.68 20.85
N SER A 476 -5.61 -1.57 21.55
CA SER A 476 -4.60 -1.15 22.51
C SER A 476 -5.22 -0.44 23.71
N LEU A 477 -4.61 -0.64 24.87
CA LEU A 477 -4.88 0.08 26.11
C LEU A 477 -3.65 0.89 26.48
N GLU A 478 -3.84 2.17 26.79
CA GLU A 478 -2.82 3.06 27.31
C GLU A 478 -3.31 3.65 28.64
N ILE A 479 -2.47 3.59 29.67
CA ILE A 479 -2.72 4.15 31.00
C ILE A 479 -1.56 5.09 31.33
N THR A 480 -1.87 6.35 31.57
CA THR A 480 -0.86 7.40 31.76
C THR A 480 -1.15 8.23 33.01
N PRO A 481 -0.70 7.82 34.22
CA PRO A 481 -0.64 8.69 35.36
C PRO A 481 0.42 9.80 35.13
N THR A 482 0.07 11.01 35.51
CA THR A 482 0.96 12.18 35.55
C THR A 482 0.92 12.79 36.92
N LEU A 483 2.08 12.90 37.57
CA LEU A 483 2.27 13.57 38.84
C LEU A 483 2.99 14.88 38.60
N ARG A 484 2.66 15.93 39.38
CA ARG A 484 3.22 17.26 39.25
C ARG A 484 3.49 17.85 40.61
N TYR A 485 4.66 18.47 40.78
CA TYR A 485 5.01 19.19 42.01
C TYR A 485 5.57 20.57 41.68
N GLY A 486 5.00 21.59 42.32
CA GLY A 486 5.45 22.97 42.26
C GLY A 486 6.30 23.30 43.49
N PHE A 487 7.57 23.65 43.31
CA PHE A 487 8.49 23.87 44.43
C PHE A 487 8.21 25.16 45.20
N SER A 488 7.70 26.20 44.53
CA SER A 488 7.36 27.46 45.21
C SER A 488 5.98 27.43 45.89
N SER A 489 4.99 26.88 45.18
CA SER A 489 3.61 26.71 45.74
C SER A 489 3.55 25.60 46.78
N LYS A 490 4.48 24.61 46.73
CA LYS A 490 4.52 23.40 47.56
C LYS A 490 3.29 22.50 47.36
N ASP A 491 2.62 22.64 46.24
CA ASP A 491 1.43 21.86 45.88
C ASP A 491 1.79 20.63 45.10
N PHE A 492 1.03 19.56 45.33
CA PHE A 492 1.12 18.31 44.64
C PHE A 492 -0.15 18.07 43.84
N TYR A 493 0.02 17.75 42.56
CA TYR A 493 -1.08 17.48 41.63
C TYR A 493 -0.91 16.13 40.97
N GLY A 494 -2.02 15.54 40.57
CA GLY A 494 -2.02 14.27 39.85
C GLY A 494 -3.23 14.12 38.95
N LYS A 495 -3.01 13.48 37.81
CA LYS A 495 -4.09 13.08 36.92
C LYS A 495 -3.80 11.71 36.31
N LEU A 496 -4.85 10.98 35.98
CA LEU A 496 -4.80 9.70 35.28
C LEU A 496 -5.55 9.81 33.97
N ALA A 497 -4.86 9.45 32.86
CA ALA A 497 -5.48 9.29 31.58
C ALA A 497 -5.48 7.81 31.19
N VAL A 498 -6.63 7.31 30.73
CA VAL A 498 -6.80 5.96 30.20
C VAL A 498 -7.39 6.08 28.81
N SER A 499 -6.77 5.41 27.83
CA SER A 499 -7.22 5.39 26.45
C SER A 499 -7.30 3.97 25.93
N PHE A 500 -8.43 3.61 25.34
CA PHE A 500 -8.65 2.29 24.77
C PHE A 500 -9.08 2.38 23.31
N VAL A 501 -8.25 1.82 22.42
CA VAL A 501 -8.58 1.61 21.00
C VAL A 501 -9.37 0.32 20.89
N GLN A 502 -10.68 0.45 20.73
CA GLN A 502 -11.62 -0.66 20.69
C GLN A 502 -11.66 -1.31 19.30
N ASN A 503 -11.67 -0.48 18.26
CA ASN A 503 -11.76 -0.96 16.88
C ASN A 503 -11.04 0.02 15.94
N PRO A 504 -9.79 -0.31 15.51
CA PRO A 504 -9.01 0.55 14.63
C PRO A 504 -9.66 0.79 13.25
N LYS A 505 -10.42 -0.20 12.72
CA LYS A 505 -11.08 -0.08 11.41
C LYS A 505 -12.11 1.04 11.34
N TYR A 506 -12.80 1.25 12.44
CA TYR A 506 -13.82 2.30 12.56
C TYR A 506 -13.34 3.50 13.40
N LEU A 507 -12.02 3.57 13.66
CA LEU A 507 -11.40 4.60 14.50
C LEU A 507 -12.04 4.68 15.89
N ALA A 508 -12.62 3.56 16.37
CA ALA A 508 -13.33 3.53 17.65
C ALA A 508 -12.35 3.57 18.82
N ARG A 509 -12.35 4.69 19.54
CA ARG A 509 -11.50 4.97 20.69
C ARG A 509 -12.31 5.59 21.81
N TRP A 510 -12.08 5.13 23.04
CA TRP A 510 -12.58 5.68 24.26
C TRP A 510 -11.43 6.27 25.08
N GLY A 511 -11.69 7.34 25.77
CA GLY A 511 -10.74 7.93 26.69
C GLY A 511 -11.43 8.40 27.97
N VAL A 512 -10.74 8.26 29.10
CA VAL A 512 -11.13 8.80 30.38
C VAL A 512 -9.92 9.52 30.96
N GLU A 513 -10.12 10.74 31.44
CA GLU A 513 -9.09 11.50 32.14
C GLU A 513 -9.70 12.11 33.40
N ALA A 514 -9.04 11.97 34.53
CA ALA A 514 -9.53 12.54 35.78
C ALA A 514 -8.37 12.89 36.72
N GLY A 515 -8.56 13.89 37.56
CA GLY A 515 -7.57 14.28 38.52
C GLY A 515 -7.71 15.73 38.99
N LYS A 516 -6.72 16.15 39.77
CA LYS A 516 -6.50 17.54 40.17
C LYS A 516 -5.20 18.01 39.52
N PHE A 517 -5.24 19.03 38.64
CA PHE A 517 -4.08 19.45 37.85
C PHE A 517 -4.08 20.95 37.56
N VAL A 518 -2.91 21.48 37.23
CA VAL A 518 -2.75 22.89 36.82
C VAL A 518 -2.70 22.95 35.30
N GLU A 519 -3.55 23.78 34.71
CA GLU A 519 -3.64 23.99 33.28
C GLU A 519 -3.61 25.45 32.88
N GLN A 520 -3.27 25.73 31.62
CA GLN A 520 -3.37 27.07 31.06
C GLN A 520 -4.82 27.39 30.70
N PHE A 521 -5.20 28.67 30.79
CA PHE A 521 -6.51 29.14 30.31
C PHE A 521 -6.68 28.87 28.81
N HIS A 522 -5.64 29.00 28.06
CA HIS A 522 -5.60 28.59 26.65
C HIS A 522 -4.51 27.54 26.47
N PRO A 523 -4.84 26.27 26.30
CA PRO A 523 -3.89 25.16 26.36
C PRO A 523 -2.70 25.27 25.39
N ASP A 524 -2.94 25.83 24.21
CA ASP A 524 -1.97 25.92 23.13
C ASP A 524 -1.31 27.30 22.97
N ALA A 525 -1.58 28.25 23.90
CA ALA A 525 -1.09 29.61 23.75
C ALA A 525 0.44 29.72 23.87
N ILE A 526 1.02 29.07 24.86
CA ILE A 526 2.46 29.16 25.14
C ILE A 526 3.02 27.82 25.56
N MET A 527 4.11 27.41 24.92
CA MET A 527 4.86 26.22 25.33
C MET A 527 5.56 26.46 26.67
N PRO A 528 5.53 25.49 27.61
CA PRO A 528 6.21 25.61 28.92
C PRO A 528 7.67 26.01 28.82
N ALA A 529 8.43 25.51 27.85
CA ALA A 529 9.84 25.84 27.63
C ALA A 529 10.03 27.33 27.26
N ILE A 530 9.16 27.89 26.41
CA ILE A 530 9.20 29.32 26.04
C ILE A 530 8.85 30.16 27.25
N ASN A 531 7.79 29.80 28.00
CA ASN A 531 7.44 30.51 29.22
C ASN A 531 8.58 30.46 30.25
N THR A 532 9.22 29.31 30.44
CA THR A 532 10.37 29.16 31.32
C THR A 532 11.49 30.15 30.93
N SER A 533 11.84 30.20 29.65
CA SER A 533 12.88 31.09 29.14
C SER A 533 12.48 32.57 29.35
N THR A 534 11.28 32.98 28.96
CA THR A 534 10.83 34.37 29.08
C THR A 534 10.66 34.80 30.53
N THR A 535 10.22 33.92 31.41
CA THR A 535 10.07 34.19 32.83
C THR A 535 11.43 34.38 33.48
N LEU A 536 12.37 33.44 33.29
CA LEU A 536 13.66 33.50 33.94
C LEU A 536 14.57 34.62 33.41
N TYR A 537 14.65 34.80 32.09
CA TYR A 537 15.64 35.74 31.49
C TYR A 537 15.06 37.15 31.24
N ARG A 538 13.71 37.28 31.09
CA ARG A 538 13.10 38.55 30.70
C ARG A 538 12.07 39.08 31.69
N ARG A 539 11.80 38.33 32.78
CA ARG A 539 10.78 38.63 33.76
C ARG A 539 9.38 38.86 33.17
N LEU A 540 9.00 37.93 32.23
CA LEU A 540 7.73 37.96 31.50
C LEU A 540 7.00 36.64 31.70
N ASN A 541 5.85 36.66 32.38
CA ASN A 541 5.00 35.49 32.67
C ASN A 541 3.78 35.46 31.76
N PHE A 542 3.96 34.99 30.53
CA PHE A 542 2.85 34.92 29.57
C PHE A 542 1.86 33.79 29.87
N MET A 543 2.32 32.71 30.48
CA MET A 543 1.49 31.57 30.84
C MET A 543 0.63 31.88 32.02
N LYS A 544 -0.70 31.96 31.82
CA LYS A 544 -1.70 32.15 32.92
C LYS A 544 -2.33 30.82 33.23
N LEU A 545 -2.35 30.47 34.51
CA LEU A 545 -2.65 29.14 35.00
C LEU A 545 -3.83 29.15 35.96
N TYR A 546 -4.56 28.05 35.99
CA TYR A 546 -5.61 27.77 36.94
C TYR A 546 -5.54 26.32 37.42
N GLU A 547 -6.02 26.06 38.58
CA GLU A 547 -6.20 24.72 39.13
C GLU A 547 -7.54 24.16 38.66
N LYS A 548 -7.59 22.91 38.26
CA LYS A 548 -8.85 22.21 38.04
C LYS A 548 -8.86 20.82 38.68
N THR A 549 -10.00 20.48 39.28
CA THR A 549 -10.35 19.11 39.66
C THR A 549 -11.40 18.66 38.66
N PHE A 550 -11.14 17.61 37.89
CA PHE A 550 -11.97 17.29 36.73
C PHE A 550 -12.11 15.81 36.47
N GLY A 551 -13.18 15.48 35.74
CA GLY A 551 -13.39 14.21 35.07
C GLY A 551 -13.80 14.47 33.63
N LYS A 552 -13.14 13.80 32.66
CA LYS A 552 -13.35 13.96 31.23
C LYS A 552 -13.56 12.60 30.58
N LEU A 553 -14.58 12.50 29.74
CA LEU A 553 -14.84 11.37 28.87
C LEU A 553 -14.60 11.79 27.43
N MET A 554 -13.98 10.91 26.65
CA MET A 554 -13.68 11.14 25.26
C MET A 554 -14.15 9.94 24.43
N PHE A 555 -14.73 10.21 23.28
CA PHE A 555 -15.21 9.20 22.36
C PHE A 555 -14.88 9.62 20.93
N ARG A 556 -14.37 8.67 20.15
CA ARG A 556 -14.13 8.85 18.72
C ARG A 556 -14.60 7.62 17.97
N ARG A 557 -15.37 7.79 16.91
CA ARG A 557 -15.80 6.69 16.06
C ARG A 557 -16.29 7.17 14.70
N GLU A 558 -15.96 6.41 13.65
CA GLU A 558 -16.66 6.48 12.37
C GLU A 558 -17.96 5.68 12.47
N ILE A 559 -19.08 6.39 12.64
CA ILE A 559 -20.41 5.78 12.88
C ILE A 559 -21.12 5.36 11.60
N ALA A 560 -20.81 6.02 10.49
CA ALA A 560 -21.28 5.68 9.15
C ALA A 560 -20.17 5.99 8.16
N THR A 561 -20.32 5.55 6.92
CA THR A 561 -19.33 5.76 5.84
C THR A 561 -18.99 7.24 5.70
N GLY A 562 -17.74 7.61 6.01
CA GLY A 562 -17.26 8.99 5.93
C GLY A 562 -17.74 9.91 7.04
N LEU A 563 -18.57 9.44 7.98
CA LEU A 563 -19.08 10.23 9.10
C LEU A 563 -18.31 9.89 10.38
N LEU A 564 -17.36 10.74 10.75
CA LEU A 564 -16.55 10.61 11.94
C LEU A 564 -17.07 11.56 13.02
N ILE A 565 -17.28 11.03 14.20
CA ILE A 565 -17.64 11.80 15.41
C ILE A 565 -16.45 11.75 16.37
N ASN A 566 -16.06 12.93 16.89
CA ASN A 566 -15.21 13.08 18.05
C ASN A 566 -16.03 13.84 19.09
N ALA A 567 -16.26 13.26 20.25
CA ALA A 567 -17.03 13.87 21.33
C ALA A 567 -16.22 13.84 22.62
N SER A 568 -16.31 14.87 23.42
CA SER A 568 -15.81 14.88 24.79
C SER A 568 -16.75 15.65 25.70
N VAL A 569 -16.82 15.20 26.95
CA VAL A 569 -17.53 15.87 28.05
C VAL A 569 -16.56 15.94 29.21
N GLU A 570 -16.38 17.12 29.75
CA GLU A 570 -15.55 17.39 30.92
C GLU A 570 -16.40 18.13 31.97
N TYR A 571 -16.43 17.62 33.18
CA TYR A 571 -16.91 18.33 34.35
C TYR A 571 -15.72 18.73 35.19
N ALA A 572 -15.57 20.00 35.52
CA ALA A 572 -14.42 20.53 36.23
C ALA A 572 -14.85 21.57 37.28
N GLN A 573 -14.24 21.49 38.44
CA GLN A 573 -14.18 22.60 39.40
C GLN A 573 -12.86 23.34 39.15
N ARG A 574 -12.93 24.65 38.96
CA ARG A 574 -11.80 25.51 38.63
C ARG A 574 -11.57 26.49 39.74
N ASN A 575 -10.30 26.67 40.14
CA ASN A 575 -9.88 27.61 41.15
C ASN A 575 -8.79 28.52 40.58
N SER A 576 -8.82 29.80 40.98
CA SER A 576 -7.74 30.72 40.64
C SER A 576 -6.45 30.36 41.36
N LEU A 577 -5.33 30.68 40.76
CA LEU A 577 -4.01 30.54 41.34
C LEU A 577 -3.28 31.88 41.33
N GLN A 578 -2.53 32.16 42.40
CA GLN A 578 -1.72 33.36 42.57
C GLN A 578 -0.26 33.08 42.26
N ASN A 579 0.49 34.13 41.89
CA ASN A 579 1.94 34.04 41.81
C ASN A 579 2.53 33.77 43.19
N THR A 580 3.37 32.76 43.32
CA THR A 580 4.04 32.40 44.58
C THR A 580 5.51 32.78 44.60
N THR A 581 6.07 33.18 43.47
CA THR A 581 7.49 33.52 43.34
C THR A 581 7.74 34.71 42.43
N ASN A 582 8.70 35.53 42.85
CA ASN A 582 9.29 36.63 42.05
C ASN A 582 10.70 36.28 41.53
N TYR A 583 11.12 35.03 41.61
CA TYR A 583 12.44 34.59 41.22
C TYR A 583 12.67 34.77 39.69
N SER A 584 13.80 35.36 39.33
CA SER A 584 14.24 35.57 37.96
C SER A 584 15.76 35.64 37.86
N TRP A 585 16.35 35.27 36.74
CA TRP A 585 17.74 35.49 36.42
C TRP A 585 18.00 36.85 35.79
N ALA A 586 16.95 37.56 35.39
CA ALA A 586 17.04 38.89 34.85
C ALA A 586 17.59 39.88 35.92
N ARG A 587 18.77 40.41 35.65
CA ARG A 587 19.39 41.50 36.44
C ARG A 587 18.99 42.85 35.82
N ASN A 588 18.73 43.86 36.53
CA ASN A 588 18.43 45.23 36.04
C ASN A 588 17.12 45.38 35.25
N THR A 589 16.03 44.79 35.67
CA THR A 589 14.70 45.10 35.12
C THR A 589 13.85 45.81 36.18
N ASN A 590 13.32 46.98 35.84
CA ASN A 590 12.29 47.67 36.66
C ASN A 590 10.90 47.05 36.42
N ARG A 591 10.81 45.78 36.02
CA ARG A 591 9.58 45.11 35.69
C ARG A 591 9.28 44.06 36.74
N ASP A 592 8.07 44.08 37.23
CA ASP A 592 7.49 43.01 38.04
C ASP A 592 6.71 42.01 37.18
N TYR A 593 6.51 40.82 37.72
CA TYR A 593 5.62 39.87 37.05
C TYR A 593 4.18 40.36 37.08
N THR A 594 3.49 40.20 35.98
CA THR A 594 2.06 40.45 35.88
C THR A 594 1.28 39.45 36.75
N PRO A 595 0.14 39.85 37.35
CA PRO A 595 -0.73 38.90 38.01
C PRO A 595 -1.06 37.67 37.18
N ASN A 596 -1.29 36.53 37.83
CA ASN A 596 -1.72 35.30 37.13
C ASN A 596 -3.22 35.37 36.84
N ALA A 597 -3.62 36.29 36.00
CA ALA A 597 -5.01 36.56 35.69
C ALA A 597 -5.28 36.42 34.18
N PRO A 598 -6.44 35.94 33.79
CA PRO A 598 -6.76 35.64 32.40
C PRO A 598 -7.17 36.87 31.55
N PHE A 599 -7.56 37.99 32.17
CA PHE A 599 -8.22 39.06 31.47
C PHE A 599 -7.34 40.27 31.16
N ASN A 600 -6.92 41.00 32.16
CA ASN A 600 -6.13 42.23 31.96
C ASN A 600 -4.97 42.29 32.95
N ASN A 601 -3.77 42.44 32.37
CA ASN A 601 -2.53 42.52 33.17
C ASN A 601 -2.38 43.83 33.95
N GLU A 602 -3.20 44.84 33.65
CA GLU A 602 -3.14 46.17 34.24
C GLU A 602 -4.12 46.34 35.41
N LEU A 603 -5.03 45.39 35.62
CA LEU A 603 -5.97 45.42 36.74
C LEU A 603 -5.38 44.77 37.97
N VAL A 604 -5.61 45.39 39.14
CA VAL A 604 -5.07 44.96 40.44
C VAL A 604 -5.75 43.69 40.96
N ASP A 605 -7.02 43.52 40.70
CA ASP A 605 -7.82 42.37 41.11
C ASP A 605 -8.49 41.74 39.90
N THR A 606 -7.87 40.65 39.43
CA THR A 606 -8.31 39.93 38.24
C THR A 606 -8.60 38.46 38.53
N ASP A 607 -8.73 38.09 39.79
CA ASP A 607 -9.07 36.73 40.21
C ASP A 607 -10.51 36.41 39.79
N PHE A 608 -10.67 35.21 39.26
CA PHE A 608 -12.00 34.64 39.07
C PHE A 608 -12.39 33.79 40.28
N GLY A 609 -13.64 33.84 40.70
CA GLY A 609 -14.13 33.00 41.76
C GLY A 609 -14.10 31.51 41.39
N SER A 610 -13.96 30.66 42.41
CA SER A 610 -14.11 29.22 42.22
C SER A 610 -15.42 28.92 41.49
N ASN A 611 -15.37 28.19 40.41
CA ASN A 611 -16.53 27.88 39.59
C ASN A 611 -16.56 26.41 39.17
N ARG A 612 -17.76 25.94 38.84
CA ARG A 612 -17.98 24.63 38.25
C ARG A 612 -18.30 24.80 36.76
N ALA A 613 -17.63 24.05 35.91
CA ALA A 613 -17.82 24.10 34.49
C ALA A 613 -18.17 22.71 33.93
N LEU A 614 -19.20 22.66 33.11
CA LEU A 614 -19.50 21.53 32.26
C LEU A 614 -19.15 21.95 30.84
N LEU A 615 -18.14 21.30 30.29
CA LEU A 615 -17.65 21.54 28.93
C LEU A 615 -17.97 20.32 28.05
N TRP A 616 -18.55 20.58 26.94
CA TRP A 616 -18.72 19.54 25.93
C TRP A 616 -18.19 20.03 24.57
N ASN A 617 -17.61 19.12 23.84
CA ASN A 617 -17.15 19.36 22.48
C ASN A 617 -17.60 18.20 21.60
N ILE A 618 -18.28 18.52 20.51
CA ILE A 618 -18.69 17.54 19.52
C ILE A 618 -18.21 18.05 18.16
N ASN A 619 -17.26 17.33 17.60
CA ASN A 619 -16.77 17.58 16.24
C ASN A 619 -17.30 16.48 15.33
N VAL A 620 -18.07 16.85 14.33
CA VAL A 620 -18.63 15.95 13.32
C VAL A 620 -17.94 16.26 11.99
N SER A 621 -17.30 15.27 11.41
CA SER A 621 -16.63 15.40 10.13
C SER A 621 -17.28 14.45 9.13
N PHE A 622 -17.78 14.97 8.03
CA PHE A 622 -18.45 14.19 7.01
C PHE A 622 -17.77 14.31 5.64
N THR A 623 -17.37 13.18 5.08
CA THR A 623 -16.82 13.08 3.74
C THR A 623 -17.76 12.25 2.86
N PRO A 624 -18.60 12.88 2.01
CA PRO A 624 -19.52 12.16 1.14
C PRO A 624 -18.79 11.18 0.21
N LYS A 625 -19.39 10.02 -0.02
CA LYS A 625 -18.84 8.96 -0.91
C LYS A 625 -17.39 8.59 -0.59
N GLN A 626 -17.00 8.61 0.69
CA GLN A 626 -15.70 8.14 1.15
C GLN A 626 -15.46 6.69 0.71
N ARG A 627 -14.29 6.41 0.18
CA ARG A 627 -13.86 5.08 -0.26
C ARG A 627 -12.75 4.53 0.62
N TYR A 628 -12.63 3.21 0.66
CA TYR A 628 -11.71 2.52 1.55
C TYR A 628 -10.96 1.39 0.88
N ILE A 629 -9.79 1.09 1.43
CA ILE A 629 -9.12 -0.19 1.33
C ILE A 629 -9.38 -0.91 2.65
N ASN A 630 -10.08 -2.01 2.61
CA ASN A 630 -10.50 -2.78 3.79
C ASN A 630 -9.63 -4.03 3.92
N ARG A 631 -8.69 -3.99 4.84
CA ARG A 631 -7.84 -5.12 5.21
C ARG A 631 -8.34 -5.74 6.52
N PRO A 632 -7.95 -6.98 6.85
CA PRO A 632 -8.30 -7.59 8.14
C PRO A 632 -7.83 -6.82 9.36
N ASP A 633 -6.68 -6.16 9.26
CA ASP A 633 -6.02 -5.43 10.36
C ASP A 633 -6.34 -3.93 10.40
N VAL A 634 -6.66 -3.32 9.25
CA VAL A 634 -6.86 -1.88 9.14
C VAL A 634 -7.82 -1.52 8.01
N ARG A 635 -8.47 -0.37 8.12
CA ARG A 635 -9.30 0.21 7.07
C ARG A 635 -8.77 1.58 6.70
N LEU A 636 -8.16 1.67 5.50
CA LEU A 636 -7.53 2.89 5.01
C LEU A 636 -8.52 3.72 4.22
N ARG A 637 -8.59 5.03 4.49
CA ARG A 637 -9.35 5.99 3.70
C ARG A 637 -8.59 6.32 2.42
N VAL A 638 -9.20 6.11 1.25
CA VAL A 638 -8.57 6.37 -0.07
C VAL A 638 -8.98 7.74 -0.61
N GLY A 639 -9.86 8.43 0.08
CA GLY A 639 -10.35 9.74 -0.33
C GLY A 639 -11.75 9.70 -0.98
N SER A 640 -12.19 10.86 -1.39
CA SER A 640 -13.46 11.12 -2.05
C SER A 640 -13.27 12.18 -3.12
N LYS A 641 -14.19 12.24 -4.08
CA LYS A 641 -14.28 13.37 -5.02
C LYS A 641 -14.93 14.62 -4.40
N PHE A 642 -15.49 14.49 -3.21
CA PHE A 642 -16.15 15.55 -2.47
C PHE A 642 -15.25 16.04 -1.34
N PRO A 643 -15.34 17.33 -0.98
CA PRO A 643 -14.63 17.86 0.18
C PRO A 643 -15.13 17.21 1.48
N THR A 644 -14.34 17.37 2.53
CA THR A 644 -14.74 17.02 3.90
C THR A 644 -15.37 18.25 4.54
N PHE A 645 -16.53 18.08 5.11
CA PHE A 645 -17.29 19.10 5.84
C PHE A 645 -17.11 18.93 7.35
#